data_3b29e30ced919c7455d5285d021fe9f0
#
_entry.id   3b29e30ced919c7455d5285d021fe9f0
#
_cell.length_a   1.000
_cell.length_b   1.000
_cell.length_c   1.000
_cell.angle_alpha   90.00
_cell.angle_beta   90.00
_cell.angle_gamma   90.00
#
_symmetry.space_group_name_H-M   'P 1'
#
loop_
_entity.id
_entity.type
_entity.pdbx_description
1 polymer ?
#
loop_
_entity_poly.entity_id
_entity_poly.type
_entity_poly.pdbx_seq_one_letter_code
_entity_poly.pdbx_strand_id
1 'polypeptide(L)'
;MRQNEIDRRTKEDIIAYVKEISGQYTPEWRMNEENPDFGTALVYLYADMFADTIKKFNYSLERNRIAFFNELSASLLPAIPAKGFITFGLPPQMESGTQVPRHTQLLANKVDDDGMNLIFETMDDIFATPAKLTDMYVSNGTQDTIHQIYSTEEEALPITPFFLYDKCGENLQKHEFIIYHPYVFYIKGAGQIKITLVPSETNEISDAIMNAFTDPKNVVFSYLTDIGFVPFTNVKCENNTLILNKKSQSKAFWKQEESNYFQIKCEIKEVHIFENLELQNIMLGTKAHKISPEVIISGDSEQDKSEFFPFGESPSIYDEVYFSSNEVFQKKDARISIQFDLDFLKIPIDMDETEITIDWKVIMKKKDFKLDKEYDITIDQVIWEYYNGLGWSRLFPGPEYEDIFSTANGMKGQRKRMEFICPENIEKALVQADESYCIRAKILKIKNAYKINGFYITPLISEVKLSYDYTGHEQSPKLLEMFHNMQVKQYNDIDLNNSREFPLVETLEGNNFIWYLGFDRAPVDGPIKMLCNLYDTAKHKMPELIWEYYTLQGWKNMNVIDETENFRKTGLVTWIGNHDFIEKNIFRKTRYWIRIQDIENTYGMYHTRFIPRIDDICLNTTKIIHLQNKEGELLFVEQPTEFLTLSLMNTKVCWIQVWVNETNNLSLSEIDKLTENKRLDIVYSDNGVIESIWVKWEEVSDFSLSNGKSRHYLIDRNEGVLHFSDGIHGAIPPKGQQETIKVNYTFGGGEEGNLEINQIQMLNASVGFISTVTNPTKTYGGCDVENIYDSFKRNAETLTHRNRCVTRTDYEEISKAACRNIVKVKCFSGKNQDGEEEKGAITLVVLPNDYQSCNNSFEDIQEKLFAYLPKCMDSNIVGLGKLYVTKPHFLEIRIRAEIVVKDFNDVFGIKEDLNDALERFLDPISGNFNEMGWGIGKIPTHNQIMSIMKGIKGIEFIGNTFIDHYVDGRFGLMEVSIDKINTVYMLPKSGKHDLIFSVKKA
;
A
#
# COMPACT_ATOMS: atom_id res chain seq x y z
N MET A 1 -28.76 35.58 11.26
CA MET A 1 -29.50 36.82 10.77
C MET A 1 -30.35 37.35 11.89
N ARG A 2 -30.20 38.61 12.29
CA ARG A 2 -31.10 39.24 13.23
C ARG A 2 -32.49 39.29 12.58
N GLN A 3 -33.50 38.66 13.19
CA GLN A 3 -34.89 38.72 12.78
C GLN A 3 -35.28 40.18 12.53
N ASN A 4 -35.93 40.44 11.43
CA ASN A 4 -36.56 41.77 11.20
C ASN A 4 -37.83 41.86 12.07
N GLU A 5 -37.66 42.12 13.34
CA GLU A 5 -38.76 42.37 14.27
C GLU A 5 -39.35 43.75 14.01
N ILE A 6 -40.68 43.81 13.92
CA ILE A 6 -41.41 45.10 13.72
C ILE A 6 -41.27 45.96 14.97
N ASP A 7 -41.35 45.38 16.12
CA ASP A 7 -41.15 46.04 17.41
C ASP A 7 -40.19 45.21 18.26
N ARG A 8 -39.11 45.85 18.74
CA ARG A 8 -38.04 45.21 19.50
C ARG A 8 -38.10 45.42 20.98
N ARG A 9 -39.12 46.16 21.46
CA ARG A 9 -39.22 46.46 22.86
C ARG A 9 -39.48 45.19 23.68
N THR A 10 -38.68 44.99 24.70
CA THR A 10 -38.86 43.94 25.66
C THR A 10 -39.76 44.34 26.79
N LYS A 11 -40.15 43.40 27.63
CA LYS A 11 -40.90 43.68 28.87
C LYS A 11 -40.18 44.70 29.73
N GLU A 12 -38.87 44.58 29.86
CA GLU A 12 -38.01 45.46 30.65
C GLU A 12 -38.01 46.88 30.08
N ASP A 13 -37.98 47.04 28.75
CA ASP A 13 -38.04 48.34 28.08
C ASP A 13 -39.40 49.02 28.34
N ILE A 14 -40.49 48.27 28.35
CA ILE A 14 -41.83 48.78 28.65
C ILE A 14 -41.91 49.22 30.08
N ILE A 15 -41.40 48.48 31.04
CA ILE A 15 -41.35 48.83 32.44
C ILE A 15 -40.49 50.08 32.63
N ALA A 16 -39.32 50.16 32.00
CA ALA A 16 -38.46 51.34 32.10
C ALA A 16 -39.12 52.56 31.52
N TYR A 17 -39.82 52.44 30.40
CA TYR A 17 -40.59 53.53 29.81
C TYR A 17 -41.74 54.02 30.73
N VAL A 18 -42.52 53.09 31.29
CA VAL A 18 -43.58 53.46 32.27
C VAL A 18 -43.00 54.14 33.50
N LYS A 19 -41.89 53.68 34.01
CA LYS A 19 -41.18 54.30 35.16
C LYS A 19 -40.70 55.70 34.82
N GLU A 20 -40.23 55.98 33.60
CA GLU A 20 -39.85 57.31 33.17
C GLU A 20 -41.03 58.27 33.09
N ILE A 21 -42.14 57.84 32.47
CA ILE A 21 -43.30 58.74 32.27
C ILE A 21 -44.19 58.86 33.51
N SER A 22 -44.14 57.90 34.43
CA SER A 22 -45.01 57.93 35.69
C SER A 22 -44.85 59.20 36.47
N GLY A 23 -43.64 59.75 36.53
CA GLY A 23 -43.40 61.02 37.25
C GLY A 23 -44.14 62.23 36.66
N GLN A 24 -44.58 62.18 35.41
CA GLN A 24 -45.33 63.21 34.70
C GLN A 24 -46.83 63.03 34.86
N TYR A 25 -47.33 61.80 34.83
CA TYR A 25 -48.77 61.49 34.87
C TYR A 25 -49.31 61.25 36.29
N THR A 26 -48.47 60.67 37.16
CA THR A 26 -48.81 60.29 38.54
C THR A 26 -47.68 60.69 39.50
N PRO A 27 -47.42 61.98 39.70
CA PRO A 27 -46.31 62.49 40.53
C PRO A 27 -46.35 62.02 41.98
N GLU A 28 -47.50 61.60 42.49
CA GLU A 28 -47.73 61.11 43.84
C GLU A 28 -47.40 59.63 44.03
N TRP A 29 -47.26 58.89 42.95
CA TRP A 29 -46.93 57.47 42.98
C TRP A 29 -45.52 57.20 42.37
N ARG A 30 -44.73 56.34 43.03
CA ARG A 30 -43.40 55.89 42.55
C ARG A 30 -43.39 54.41 42.58
N MET A 31 -42.92 53.80 41.43
CA MET A 31 -42.74 52.37 41.30
C MET A 31 -41.74 51.87 42.35
N ASN A 32 -42.16 50.88 43.17
CA ASN A 32 -41.30 50.22 44.14
C ASN A 32 -41.08 48.78 43.73
N GLU A 33 -39.82 48.44 43.30
CA GLU A 33 -39.46 47.13 42.84
C GLU A 33 -39.19 46.12 43.96
N GLU A 34 -38.75 46.60 45.14
CA GLU A 34 -38.49 45.78 46.33
C GLU A 34 -39.74 45.30 47.04
N ASN A 35 -40.80 46.14 47.05
CA ASN A 35 -42.07 45.87 47.72
C ASN A 35 -43.21 46.35 46.80
N PRO A 36 -43.62 45.52 45.81
CA PRO A 36 -44.58 45.93 44.78
C PRO A 36 -45.97 46.27 45.42
N ASP A 37 -46.40 47.50 45.26
CA ASP A 37 -47.75 47.93 45.55
C ASP A 37 -48.71 47.55 44.37
N PHE A 38 -49.99 47.85 44.54
CA PHE A 38 -51.03 47.60 43.57
C PHE A 38 -50.74 48.30 42.22
N GLY A 39 -50.17 49.50 42.23
CA GLY A 39 -49.77 50.20 41.02
C GLY A 39 -48.63 49.52 40.31
N THR A 40 -47.62 49.13 41.06
CA THR A 40 -46.44 48.36 40.47
C THR A 40 -46.91 47.04 39.89
N ALA A 41 -47.83 46.30 40.54
CA ALA A 41 -48.39 45.05 40.02
C ALA A 41 -49.17 45.27 38.71
N LEU A 42 -49.93 46.36 38.59
CA LEU A 42 -50.59 46.70 37.32
C LEU A 42 -49.60 47.00 36.18
N VAL A 43 -48.52 47.69 36.51
CA VAL A 43 -47.44 47.92 35.47
C VAL A 43 -46.84 46.64 35.02
N TYR A 44 -46.58 45.68 35.88
CA TYR A 44 -46.01 44.36 35.44
C TYR A 44 -47.00 43.58 34.57
N LEU A 45 -48.30 43.54 34.99
CA LEU A 45 -49.35 42.92 34.22
C LEU A 45 -49.49 43.54 32.81
N TYR A 46 -49.51 44.93 32.79
CA TYR A 46 -49.53 45.62 31.49
C TYR A 46 -48.33 45.31 30.61
N ALA A 47 -47.13 45.34 31.21
CA ALA A 47 -45.90 45.06 30.50
C ALA A 47 -45.89 43.62 29.91
N ASP A 48 -46.39 42.60 30.68
CA ASP A 48 -46.56 41.23 30.19
C ASP A 48 -47.56 41.14 29.03
N MET A 49 -48.75 41.74 29.22
CA MET A 49 -49.78 41.74 28.15
C MET A 49 -49.29 42.45 26.88
N PHE A 50 -48.57 43.53 27.04
CA PHE A 50 -48.05 44.31 25.93
C PHE A 50 -46.88 43.61 25.24
N ALA A 51 -45.99 42.97 26.00
CA ALA A 51 -44.90 42.14 25.42
C ALA A 51 -45.45 40.95 24.65
N ASP A 52 -46.53 40.29 25.15
CA ASP A 52 -47.21 39.24 24.41
C ASP A 52 -47.91 39.78 23.14
N THR A 53 -48.43 41.02 23.19
CA THR A 53 -48.99 41.64 21.99
C THR A 53 -47.91 41.97 20.97
N ILE A 54 -46.74 42.45 21.38
CA ILE A 54 -45.58 42.66 20.52
C ILE A 54 -45.13 41.35 19.91
N LYS A 55 -45.03 40.26 20.67
CA LYS A 55 -44.72 38.93 20.10
C LYS A 55 -45.70 38.53 19.00
N LYS A 56 -47.02 38.62 19.26
CA LYS A 56 -48.07 38.35 18.28
C LYS A 56 -47.97 39.25 17.05
N PHE A 57 -47.58 40.49 17.20
CA PHE A 57 -47.37 41.47 16.14
C PHE A 57 -46.14 41.14 15.30
N ASN A 58 -45.07 40.72 15.92
CA ASN A 58 -43.86 40.25 15.21
C ASN A 58 -44.12 38.95 14.42
N TYR A 59 -44.94 38.04 14.95
CA TYR A 59 -45.37 36.85 14.22
C TYR A 59 -46.21 37.16 12.97
N SER A 60 -46.85 38.33 12.86
CA SER A 60 -47.65 38.67 11.69
C SER A 60 -46.84 38.73 10.40
N LEU A 61 -45.58 39.16 10.47
CA LEU A 61 -44.66 39.24 9.34
C LEU A 61 -44.36 37.87 8.82
N GLU A 62 -44.14 36.90 9.71
CA GLU A 62 -43.86 35.52 9.38
C GLU A 62 -45.09 34.82 8.79
N ARG A 63 -46.24 35.01 9.38
CA ARG A 63 -47.52 34.49 8.86
C ARG A 63 -47.83 35.03 7.46
N ASN A 64 -47.60 36.31 7.20
CA ASN A 64 -47.81 36.91 5.88
C ASN A 64 -46.84 36.37 4.84
N ARG A 65 -45.61 36.10 5.23
CA ARG A 65 -44.66 35.44 4.31
C ARG A 65 -45.07 34.02 4.00
N ILE A 66 -45.46 33.23 5.01
CA ILE A 66 -45.98 31.87 4.81
C ILE A 66 -47.21 31.91 3.89
N ALA A 67 -48.18 32.81 4.11
CA ALA A 67 -49.34 32.92 3.24
C ALA A 67 -48.94 33.28 1.80
N PHE A 68 -48.02 34.19 1.58
CA PHE A 68 -47.50 34.56 0.25
C PHE A 68 -46.85 33.40 -0.45
N PHE A 69 -46.00 32.62 0.23
CA PHE A 69 -45.37 31.47 -0.38
C PHE A 69 -46.30 30.29 -0.61
N ASN A 70 -47.35 30.12 0.22
CA ASN A 70 -48.41 29.15 -0.03
C ASN A 70 -49.18 29.47 -1.31
N GLU A 71 -49.48 30.75 -1.57
CA GLU A 71 -50.08 31.19 -2.83
C GLU A 71 -49.19 30.94 -4.02
N LEU A 72 -47.86 30.90 -3.86
CA LEU A 72 -46.89 30.55 -4.91
C LEU A 72 -46.63 29.05 -5.02
N SER A 73 -47.35 28.20 -4.28
CA SER A 73 -47.15 26.75 -4.20
C SER A 73 -45.73 26.35 -3.86
N ALA A 74 -45.03 27.15 -3.03
CA ALA A 74 -43.66 26.95 -2.62
C ALA A 74 -43.62 25.99 -1.41
N SER A 75 -43.34 24.71 -1.67
CA SER A 75 -43.21 23.68 -0.64
C SER A 75 -41.80 23.67 -0.02
N LEU A 76 -41.70 23.19 1.22
CA LEU A 76 -40.41 22.90 1.87
C LEU A 76 -39.75 21.71 1.17
N LEU A 77 -38.44 21.78 1.00
CA LEU A 77 -37.68 20.63 0.47
C LEU A 77 -37.64 19.52 1.53
N PRO A 78 -37.88 18.24 1.13
CA PRO A 78 -37.91 17.11 2.03
C PRO A 78 -36.53 16.77 2.60
N ALA A 79 -36.45 15.95 3.64
CA ALA A 79 -35.22 15.41 4.14
C ALA A 79 -34.45 14.65 3.05
N ILE A 80 -33.12 14.70 3.10
CA ILE A 80 -32.26 13.97 2.18
C ILE A 80 -31.65 12.80 2.96
N PRO A 81 -31.70 11.57 2.43
CA PRO A 81 -31.11 10.41 3.10
C PRO A 81 -29.59 10.43 3.02
N ALA A 82 -28.94 10.00 4.09
CA ALA A 82 -27.51 9.74 4.13
C ALA A 82 -27.19 8.46 3.32
N LYS A 83 -26.05 8.43 2.69
CA LYS A 83 -25.49 7.30 1.92
C LYS A 83 -24.18 6.85 2.53
N GLY A 84 -23.79 5.62 2.24
CA GLY A 84 -22.50 5.09 2.69
C GLY A 84 -22.20 3.73 2.10
N PHE A 85 -21.20 3.08 2.67
CA PHE A 85 -20.79 1.72 2.30
C PHE A 85 -20.87 0.81 3.50
N ILE A 86 -21.18 -0.46 3.27
CA ILE A 86 -21.24 -1.50 4.28
C ILE A 86 -20.46 -2.73 3.84
N THR A 87 -19.66 -3.29 4.71
CA THR A 87 -18.87 -4.50 4.49
C THR A 87 -19.45 -5.65 5.29
N PHE A 88 -19.60 -6.80 4.64
CA PHE A 88 -20.10 -8.03 5.25
C PHE A 88 -18.96 -9.00 5.51
N GLY A 89 -18.82 -9.45 6.75
CA GLY A 89 -17.86 -10.47 7.14
C GLY A 89 -18.51 -11.84 7.28
N LEU A 90 -17.86 -12.87 6.73
CA LEU A 90 -18.27 -14.26 6.89
C LEU A 90 -17.47 -14.95 7.99
N PRO A 91 -18.02 -16.02 8.61
CA PRO A 91 -17.26 -16.84 9.55
C PRO A 91 -16.02 -17.47 8.85
N PRO A 92 -14.88 -17.56 9.52
CA PRO A 92 -13.63 -18.06 8.91
C PRO A 92 -13.70 -19.49 8.36
N GLN A 93 -14.66 -20.28 8.82
CA GLN A 93 -14.84 -21.69 8.46
C GLN A 93 -15.69 -21.92 7.22
N MET A 94 -16.28 -20.86 6.66
CA MET A 94 -17.13 -20.96 5.47
C MET A 94 -16.30 -21.26 4.23
N GLU A 95 -16.78 -22.21 3.42
CA GLU A 95 -16.16 -22.54 2.12
C GLU A 95 -16.91 -21.90 0.95
N SER A 96 -18.22 -21.65 1.08
CA SER A 96 -19.06 -21.02 0.08
C SER A 96 -19.49 -19.64 0.49
N GLY A 97 -19.67 -18.75 -0.49
CA GLY A 97 -20.22 -17.42 -0.27
C GLY A 97 -21.75 -17.44 -0.02
N THR A 98 -22.27 -16.29 0.33
CA THR A 98 -23.71 -16.12 0.57
C THR A 98 -24.22 -14.87 -0.13
N GLN A 99 -25.47 -14.91 -0.59
CA GLN A 99 -26.10 -13.75 -1.20
C GLN A 99 -26.79 -12.89 -0.13
N VAL A 100 -26.50 -11.59 -0.17
CA VAL A 100 -27.20 -10.58 0.62
C VAL A 100 -28.11 -9.81 -0.33
N PRO A 101 -29.43 -9.89 -0.16
CA PRO A 101 -30.37 -9.24 -1.06
C PRO A 101 -30.41 -7.73 -0.86
N ARG A 102 -30.85 -7.02 -1.89
CA ARG A 102 -31.22 -5.62 -1.83
C ARG A 102 -32.29 -5.41 -0.74
N HIS A 103 -32.31 -4.21 -0.14
CA HIS A 103 -33.22 -3.85 0.96
C HIS A 103 -32.97 -4.64 2.25
N THR A 104 -31.78 -5.25 2.42
CA THR A 104 -31.41 -5.82 3.71
C THR A 104 -31.21 -4.68 4.71
N GLN A 105 -31.94 -4.78 5.84
CA GLN A 105 -31.96 -3.74 6.86
C GLN A 105 -30.81 -3.90 7.87
N LEU A 106 -30.18 -2.77 8.17
CA LEU A 106 -29.03 -2.63 9.01
C LEU A 106 -29.34 -1.65 10.14
N LEU A 107 -28.87 -1.93 11.35
CA LEU A 107 -29.06 -1.09 12.52
C LEU A 107 -27.76 -0.37 12.89
N ALA A 108 -27.87 0.92 13.11
CA ALA A 108 -26.79 1.70 13.69
C ALA A 108 -26.82 1.67 15.23
N ASN A 109 -25.66 1.86 15.85
CA ASN A 109 -25.57 1.98 17.31
C ASN A 109 -26.05 3.32 17.85
N LYS A 110 -26.40 4.26 16.97
CA LYS A 110 -26.94 5.57 17.31
C LYS A 110 -28.47 5.51 17.31
N VAL A 111 -29.07 6.15 18.25
CA VAL A 111 -30.52 6.26 18.43
C VAL A 111 -30.96 7.64 17.96
N ASP A 112 -32.12 7.74 17.32
CA ASP A 112 -32.74 8.98 16.90
C ASP A 112 -33.33 9.75 18.09
N ASP A 113 -33.90 10.94 17.86
CA ASP A 113 -34.52 11.77 18.88
C ASP A 113 -35.75 11.11 19.53
N ASP A 114 -36.38 10.14 18.84
CA ASP A 114 -37.52 9.36 19.32
C ASP A 114 -37.11 8.10 20.11
N GLY A 115 -35.81 7.84 20.24
CA GLY A 115 -35.25 6.71 20.99
C GLY A 115 -35.20 5.41 20.16
N MET A 116 -35.34 5.47 18.84
CA MET A 116 -35.27 4.34 17.94
C MET A 116 -33.90 4.22 17.27
N ASN A 117 -33.44 2.99 17.00
CA ASN A 117 -32.21 2.78 16.25
C ASN A 117 -32.38 3.24 14.79
N LEU A 118 -31.36 3.94 14.27
CA LEU A 118 -31.35 4.34 12.86
C LEU A 118 -31.22 3.12 11.96
N ILE A 119 -32.07 3.04 10.92
CA ILE A 119 -32.12 1.93 10.00
C ILE A 119 -31.58 2.36 8.64
N PHE A 120 -30.66 1.55 8.11
CA PHE A 120 -30.15 1.67 6.75
C PHE A 120 -30.57 0.46 5.93
N GLU A 121 -30.70 0.61 4.61
CA GLU A 121 -30.98 -0.48 3.70
C GLU A 121 -29.88 -0.59 2.63
N THR A 122 -29.56 -1.84 2.23
CA THR A 122 -28.67 -2.09 1.08
C THR A 122 -29.34 -1.64 -0.21
N MET A 123 -28.58 -0.98 -1.09
CA MET A 123 -29.10 -0.47 -2.36
C MET A 123 -29.10 -1.52 -3.47
N ASP A 124 -28.21 -2.50 -3.39
CA ASP A 124 -28.02 -3.54 -4.40
C ASP A 124 -27.81 -4.91 -3.78
N ASP A 125 -28.06 -5.95 -4.59
CA ASP A 125 -27.65 -7.31 -4.24
C ASP A 125 -26.13 -7.43 -4.22
N ILE A 126 -25.61 -8.24 -3.30
CA ILE A 126 -24.19 -8.58 -3.23
C ILE A 126 -24.00 -10.05 -2.89
N PHE A 127 -23.01 -10.68 -3.52
CA PHE A 127 -22.53 -11.98 -3.12
C PHE A 127 -21.28 -11.81 -2.24
N ALA A 128 -21.42 -12.10 -0.95
CA ALA A 128 -20.30 -12.06 -0.01
C ALA A 128 -19.46 -13.33 -0.18
N THR A 129 -18.24 -13.18 -0.65
CA THR A 129 -17.28 -14.27 -0.87
C THR A 129 -16.48 -14.56 0.40
N PRO A 130 -16.16 -15.84 0.71
CA PRO A 130 -15.26 -16.18 1.81
C PRO A 130 -13.79 -15.87 1.51
N ALA A 131 -13.44 -15.51 0.28
CA ALA A 131 -12.08 -15.11 -0.10
C ALA A 131 -11.65 -13.84 0.65
N LYS A 132 -10.39 -13.81 1.08
CA LYS A 132 -9.80 -12.66 1.76
C LYS A 132 -8.63 -12.14 0.95
N LEU A 133 -8.51 -10.84 0.85
CA LEU A 133 -7.33 -10.18 0.32
C LEU A 133 -6.20 -10.31 1.36
N THR A 134 -5.13 -11.01 1.01
CA THR A 134 -4.03 -11.32 1.92
C THR A 134 -2.74 -10.61 1.56
N ASP A 135 -2.50 -10.38 0.30
CA ASP A 135 -1.25 -9.80 -0.17
C ASP A 135 -1.50 -8.80 -1.30
N MET A 136 -0.74 -7.70 -1.29
CA MET A 136 -0.75 -6.71 -2.37
C MET A 136 0.67 -6.31 -2.75
N TYR A 137 0.96 -6.31 -4.06
CA TYR A 137 2.24 -5.90 -4.61
C TYR A 137 2.06 -4.94 -5.79
N VAL A 138 3.00 -4.03 -5.95
CA VAL A 138 3.13 -3.21 -7.16
C VAL A 138 4.46 -3.54 -7.82
N SER A 139 4.43 -3.80 -9.10
CA SER A 139 5.62 -3.97 -9.93
C SER A 139 5.68 -2.89 -11.00
N ASN A 140 6.90 -2.47 -11.32
CA ASN A 140 7.18 -1.52 -12.39
C ASN A 140 8.23 -2.11 -13.33
N GLY A 141 7.82 -2.56 -14.51
CA GLY A 141 8.72 -3.16 -15.49
C GLY A 141 9.74 -2.16 -16.05
N THR A 142 9.40 -0.87 -16.18
CA THR A 142 10.36 0.14 -16.68
C THR A 142 11.53 0.38 -15.73
N GLN A 143 11.30 0.32 -14.42
CA GLN A 143 12.32 0.54 -13.39
C GLN A 143 12.80 -0.77 -12.77
N ASP A 144 12.20 -1.86 -13.15
CA ASP A 144 12.44 -3.20 -12.62
C ASP A 144 12.39 -3.21 -11.08
N THR A 145 11.26 -2.78 -10.53
CA THR A 145 11.04 -2.69 -9.09
C THR A 145 9.80 -3.46 -8.67
N ILE A 146 9.86 -4.06 -7.48
CA ILE A 146 8.74 -4.74 -6.82
C ILE A 146 8.61 -4.17 -5.41
N HIS A 147 7.42 -3.69 -5.09
CA HIS A 147 7.10 -3.16 -3.77
C HIS A 147 5.92 -3.93 -3.18
N GLN A 148 6.05 -4.37 -1.94
CA GLN A 148 4.97 -4.94 -1.17
C GLN A 148 4.21 -3.81 -0.47
N ILE A 149 2.88 -3.78 -0.65
CA ILE A 149 2.00 -2.77 -0.04
C ILE A 149 1.39 -3.33 1.24
N TYR A 150 0.97 -4.61 1.19
CA TYR A 150 0.21 -5.24 2.26
C TYR A 150 0.50 -6.74 2.30
N SER A 151 0.59 -7.31 3.51
CA SER A 151 0.58 -8.76 3.75
C SER A 151 0.00 -9.07 5.12
N THR A 152 -0.79 -10.14 5.20
CA THR A 152 -1.37 -10.61 6.47
C THR A 152 -0.43 -11.51 7.27
N GLU A 153 0.67 -11.99 6.69
CA GLU A 153 1.62 -12.89 7.35
C GLU A 153 2.70 -12.16 8.16
N GLU A 154 3.00 -10.94 7.80
CA GLU A 154 3.87 -10.05 8.57
C GLU A 154 2.99 -9.17 9.42
N GLU A 155 3.19 -9.19 10.77
CA GLU A 155 2.42 -8.46 11.80
C GLU A 155 1.38 -7.51 11.22
N ALA A 156 0.10 -7.90 11.25
CA ALA A 156 -1.01 -7.26 10.53
C ALA A 156 -0.92 -5.73 10.57
N LEU A 157 -0.15 -5.17 9.68
CA LEU A 157 -0.10 -3.74 9.46
C LEU A 157 -1.47 -3.37 8.86
N PRO A 158 -2.21 -2.45 9.49
CA PRO A 158 -3.41 -1.91 8.83
C PRO A 158 -2.99 -1.41 7.45
N ILE A 159 -3.90 -1.53 6.48
CA ILE A 159 -3.66 -0.95 5.17
C ILE A 159 -3.36 0.53 5.40
N THR A 160 -2.10 0.92 5.31
CA THR A 160 -1.71 2.32 5.44
C THR A 160 -1.97 2.99 4.09
N PRO A 161 -2.40 4.25 4.07
CA PRO A 161 -2.60 4.97 2.82
C PRO A 161 -1.37 4.85 1.91
N PHE A 162 -1.56 4.36 0.69
CA PHE A 162 -0.49 4.15 -0.27
C PHE A 162 -0.81 4.76 -1.63
N PHE A 163 0.23 5.15 -2.34
CA PHE A 163 0.09 5.59 -3.72
C PHE A 163 0.07 4.39 -4.66
N LEU A 164 -0.98 4.30 -5.46
CA LEU A 164 -1.05 3.32 -6.52
C LEU A 164 0.01 3.67 -7.57
N TYR A 165 0.77 2.69 -8.06
CA TYR A 165 1.81 2.91 -9.08
C TYR A 165 2.95 3.88 -8.66
N ASP A 166 3.30 3.96 -7.39
CA ASP A 166 4.48 4.68 -6.91
C ASP A 166 5.38 3.78 -6.04
N LYS A 167 6.56 4.28 -5.71
CA LYS A 167 7.51 3.60 -4.82
C LYS A 167 6.97 3.59 -3.40
N CYS A 168 6.43 2.46 -2.99
CA CYS A 168 5.96 2.22 -1.63
C CYS A 168 6.94 1.30 -0.91
N GLY A 169 7.68 1.82 0.06
CA GLY A 169 8.58 1.01 0.88
C GLY A 169 9.88 0.59 0.18
N GLU A 170 10.48 -0.49 0.66
CA GLU A 170 11.74 -1.04 0.14
C GLU A 170 11.50 -1.76 -1.20
N ASN A 171 12.42 -1.60 -2.15
CA ASN A 171 12.40 -2.40 -3.37
C ASN A 171 12.82 -3.83 -3.05
N LEU A 172 11.91 -4.78 -3.23
CA LEU A 172 12.13 -6.20 -2.97
C LEU A 172 12.78 -6.93 -4.15
N GLN A 173 12.85 -6.29 -5.33
CA GLN A 173 13.51 -6.85 -6.49
C GLN A 173 15.02 -6.96 -6.24
N LYS A 174 15.53 -8.15 -6.39
CA LYS A 174 16.96 -8.46 -6.27
C LYS A 174 17.37 -9.30 -7.46
N HIS A 175 18.50 -8.95 -8.04
CA HIS A 175 19.13 -9.73 -9.07
C HIS A 175 20.46 -10.23 -8.53
N GLU A 176 20.44 -11.47 -8.10
CA GLU A 176 21.63 -12.10 -7.54
C GLU A 176 21.72 -13.55 -7.98
N PHE A 177 22.93 -14.03 -8.11
CA PHE A 177 23.17 -15.45 -8.27
C PHE A 177 24.23 -15.95 -7.29
N ILE A 178 24.06 -17.16 -6.85
CA ILE A 178 24.97 -17.83 -5.91
C ILE A 178 25.53 -19.07 -6.60
N ILE A 179 26.85 -19.14 -6.64
CA ILE A 179 27.60 -20.26 -7.21
C ILE A 179 28.06 -21.16 -6.07
N TYR A 180 27.74 -22.44 -6.18
CA TYR A 180 28.07 -23.44 -5.17
C TYR A 180 29.09 -24.43 -5.72
N HIS A 181 30.16 -24.69 -4.92
CA HIS A 181 31.11 -25.74 -5.22
C HIS A 181 31.71 -26.40 -3.98
N PRO A 182 31.89 -27.74 -3.91
CA PRO A 182 32.32 -28.40 -2.70
C PRO A 182 33.76 -28.13 -2.27
N TYR A 183 34.67 -27.75 -3.21
CA TYR A 183 36.09 -27.61 -2.93
C TYR A 183 36.80 -26.48 -3.69
N VAL A 184 36.36 -26.07 -4.91
CA VAL A 184 37.08 -25.10 -5.73
C VAL A 184 37.33 -23.78 -5.01
N PHE A 185 36.35 -23.25 -4.25
CA PHE A 185 36.45 -21.97 -3.60
C PHE A 185 37.18 -21.95 -2.26
N TYR A 186 37.55 -23.09 -1.71
CA TYR A 186 38.19 -23.13 -0.40
C TYR A 186 39.61 -22.57 -0.45
N ILE A 187 39.78 -21.33 0.02
CA ILE A 187 41.05 -20.63 0.11
C ILE A 187 41.20 -20.08 1.55
N LYS A 188 42.19 -20.58 2.30
CA LYS A 188 42.48 -20.08 3.65
C LYS A 188 43.21 -18.73 3.60
N GLY A 189 44.22 -18.64 2.79
CA GLY A 189 45.11 -17.48 2.68
C GLY A 189 44.79 -16.55 1.51
N ALA A 190 45.82 -16.04 0.86
CA ALA A 190 45.73 -15.27 -0.38
C ALA A 190 45.56 -16.17 -1.59
N GLY A 191 44.65 -15.81 -2.49
CA GLY A 191 44.48 -16.55 -3.74
C GLY A 191 43.59 -15.80 -4.73
N GLN A 192 43.50 -16.36 -5.92
CA GLN A 192 42.69 -15.84 -7.02
C GLN A 192 41.61 -16.85 -7.36
N ILE A 193 40.40 -16.38 -7.55
CA ILE A 193 39.30 -17.15 -8.07
C ILE A 193 39.00 -16.64 -9.46
N LYS A 194 38.88 -17.54 -10.42
CA LYS A 194 38.54 -17.27 -11.79
C LYS A 194 37.13 -17.79 -12.06
N ILE A 195 36.29 -16.91 -12.59
CA ILE A 195 34.95 -17.23 -13.03
C ILE A 195 34.87 -16.88 -14.49
N THR A 196 34.84 -17.87 -15.35
CA THR A 196 34.79 -17.71 -16.81
C THR A 196 33.35 -17.87 -17.25
N LEU A 197 32.80 -16.83 -17.86
CA LEU A 197 31.46 -16.83 -18.43
C LEU A 197 31.51 -17.39 -19.83
N VAL A 198 30.75 -18.44 -20.05
CA VAL A 198 30.63 -19.07 -21.38
C VAL A 198 29.35 -18.55 -22.03
N PRO A 199 29.43 -17.68 -23.05
CA PRO A 199 28.24 -17.16 -23.70
C PRO A 199 27.52 -18.25 -24.52
N SER A 200 26.24 -17.99 -24.83
CA SER A 200 25.51 -18.85 -25.77
C SER A 200 26.11 -18.72 -27.19
N GLU A 201 25.82 -19.69 -28.06
CA GLU A 201 26.37 -19.70 -29.44
C GLU A 201 25.97 -18.44 -30.26
N THR A 202 24.92 -17.76 -29.84
CA THR A 202 24.38 -16.58 -30.51
C THR A 202 24.87 -15.26 -29.94
N ASN A 203 25.52 -15.26 -28.77
CA ASN A 203 25.91 -14.06 -28.04
C ASN A 203 27.42 -13.98 -27.81
N GLU A 204 28.01 -12.80 -28.11
CA GLU A 204 29.38 -12.46 -27.70
C GLU A 204 29.31 -11.49 -26.54
N ILE A 205 30.11 -11.73 -25.48
CA ILE A 205 30.21 -10.83 -24.34
C ILE A 205 31.13 -9.65 -24.71
N SER A 206 30.59 -8.46 -24.80
CA SER A 206 31.39 -7.29 -25.13
C SER A 206 32.31 -6.88 -23.95
N ASP A 207 33.46 -6.26 -24.30
CA ASP A 207 34.39 -5.72 -23.29
C ASP A 207 33.69 -4.71 -22.35
N ALA A 208 32.66 -4.01 -22.81
CA ALA A 208 31.88 -3.09 -21.98
C ALA A 208 31.14 -3.83 -20.87
N ILE A 209 30.50 -4.97 -21.18
CA ILE A 209 29.81 -5.82 -20.20
C ILE A 209 30.82 -6.40 -19.20
N MET A 210 31.95 -6.90 -19.69
CA MET A 210 32.99 -7.44 -18.81
C MET A 210 33.57 -6.40 -17.87
N ASN A 211 33.78 -5.16 -18.35
CA ASN A 211 34.22 -4.06 -17.51
C ASN A 211 33.17 -3.64 -16.48
N ALA A 212 31.87 -3.73 -16.81
CA ALA A 212 30.80 -3.46 -15.87
C ALA A 212 30.81 -4.39 -14.66
N PHE A 213 31.22 -5.66 -14.82
CA PHE A 213 31.40 -6.60 -13.70
C PHE A 213 32.50 -6.18 -12.71
N THR A 214 33.44 -5.34 -13.13
CA THR A 214 34.55 -4.89 -12.28
C THR A 214 34.23 -3.67 -11.46
N ASP A 215 33.15 -2.93 -11.78
CA ASP A 215 32.72 -1.74 -11.04
C ASP A 215 31.76 -2.13 -9.88
N PRO A 216 32.16 -1.88 -8.61
CA PRO A 216 31.32 -2.17 -7.45
C PRO A 216 29.98 -1.42 -7.42
N LYS A 217 29.78 -0.40 -8.26
CA LYS A 217 28.50 0.29 -8.41
C LYS A 217 27.50 -0.55 -9.17
N ASN A 218 27.98 -1.36 -10.12
CA ASN A 218 27.14 -2.19 -10.97
C ASN A 218 26.97 -3.60 -10.42
N VAL A 219 28.07 -4.20 -9.90
CA VAL A 219 28.07 -5.59 -9.45
C VAL A 219 28.95 -5.74 -8.20
N VAL A 220 28.47 -6.54 -7.25
CA VAL A 220 29.23 -6.88 -6.03
C VAL A 220 29.38 -8.38 -5.91
N PHE A 221 30.61 -8.87 -5.96
CA PHE A 221 30.96 -10.26 -5.64
C PHE A 221 31.32 -10.39 -4.16
N SER A 222 30.73 -11.37 -3.50
CA SER A 222 30.98 -11.67 -2.09
C SER A 222 31.11 -13.18 -1.86
N TYR A 223 31.75 -13.59 -0.80
CA TYR A 223 31.90 -14.99 -0.43
C TYR A 223 31.44 -15.23 1.03
N LEU A 224 30.96 -16.43 1.29
CA LEU A 224 30.43 -16.78 2.61
C LEU A 224 31.57 -17.00 3.60
N THR A 225 31.45 -16.38 4.78
CA THR A 225 32.33 -16.55 5.94
C THR A 225 31.51 -16.91 7.16
N ASP A 226 32.15 -17.19 8.28
CA ASP A 226 31.51 -17.47 9.58
C ASP A 226 30.59 -16.35 10.12
N ILE A 227 30.75 -15.12 9.63
CA ILE A 227 29.95 -13.93 10.00
C ILE A 227 28.97 -13.49 8.91
N GLY A 228 28.89 -14.22 7.80
CA GLY A 228 28.09 -13.87 6.63
C GLY A 228 28.92 -13.54 5.38
N PHE A 229 28.27 -12.95 4.38
CA PHE A 229 28.92 -12.64 3.10
C PHE A 229 29.86 -11.43 3.23
N VAL A 230 31.10 -11.60 2.74
CA VAL A 230 32.12 -10.55 2.73
C VAL A 230 32.48 -10.21 1.27
N PRO A 231 32.44 -8.93 0.86
CA PRO A 231 32.69 -8.55 -0.52
C PRO A 231 34.20 -8.65 -0.88
N PHE A 232 34.46 -8.99 -2.15
CA PHE A 232 35.78 -8.90 -2.73
C PHE A 232 36.15 -7.42 -3.01
N THR A 233 37.33 -7.00 -2.63
CA THR A 233 37.76 -5.62 -2.79
C THR A 233 38.42 -5.33 -4.16
N ASN A 234 38.77 -6.34 -4.92
CA ASN A 234 39.47 -6.18 -6.18
C ASN A 234 39.05 -7.27 -7.16
N VAL A 235 38.23 -6.87 -8.12
CA VAL A 235 37.75 -7.68 -9.24
C VAL A 235 38.42 -7.15 -10.50
N LYS A 236 38.95 -8.06 -11.34
CA LYS A 236 39.53 -7.75 -12.64
C LYS A 236 38.90 -8.61 -13.68
N CYS A 237 38.94 -8.21 -14.93
CA CYS A 237 38.51 -9.03 -16.05
C CYS A 237 39.65 -9.23 -17.04
N GLU A 238 39.73 -10.40 -17.63
CA GLU A 238 40.62 -10.79 -18.74
C GLU A 238 39.80 -11.61 -19.70
N ASN A 239 39.52 -11.08 -20.89
CA ASN A 239 38.54 -11.68 -21.84
C ASN A 239 37.21 -11.98 -21.11
N ASN A 240 36.66 -13.19 -21.24
CA ASN A 240 35.42 -13.61 -20.60
C ASN A 240 35.61 -14.14 -19.16
N THR A 241 36.77 -13.88 -18.52
CA THR A 241 37.11 -14.41 -17.22
C THR A 241 37.21 -13.27 -16.18
N LEU A 242 36.45 -13.40 -15.11
CA LEU A 242 36.48 -12.54 -13.95
C LEU A 242 37.50 -13.11 -12.94
N ILE A 243 38.38 -12.28 -12.45
CA ILE A 243 39.44 -12.63 -11.48
C ILE A 243 39.15 -11.94 -10.16
N LEU A 244 38.72 -12.72 -9.18
CA LEU A 244 38.44 -12.26 -7.83
C LEU A 244 39.66 -12.50 -6.95
N ASN A 245 40.25 -11.44 -6.38
CA ASN A 245 41.43 -11.54 -5.56
C ASN A 245 41.10 -11.53 -4.07
N LYS A 246 41.46 -12.62 -3.36
CA LYS A 246 41.36 -12.74 -1.92
C LYS A 246 42.67 -12.39 -1.28
N LYS A 247 42.68 -11.47 -0.32
CA LYS A 247 43.86 -11.07 0.44
C LYS A 247 44.12 -12.02 1.62
N SER A 248 45.40 -12.13 2.03
CA SER A 248 45.76 -12.99 3.16
C SER A 248 45.10 -12.62 4.49
N GLN A 249 44.86 -11.33 4.70
CA GLN A 249 44.24 -10.83 5.95
C GLN A 249 42.71 -10.97 5.96
N SER A 250 42.10 -11.37 4.85
CA SER A 250 40.64 -11.58 4.75
C SER A 250 40.22 -12.88 5.43
N LYS A 251 39.01 -12.94 5.98
CA LYS A 251 38.47 -14.16 6.60
C LYS A 251 38.50 -15.35 5.64
N ALA A 252 38.53 -16.54 6.20
CA ALA A 252 38.50 -17.78 5.42
C ALA A 252 37.09 -18.03 4.87
N PHE A 253 36.98 -18.77 3.78
CA PHE A 253 35.74 -19.32 3.31
C PHE A 253 35.16 -20.27 4.36
N TRP A 254 33.87 -20.15 4.58
CA TRP A 254 33.14 -21.01 5.51
C TRP A 254 32.12 -21.86 4.76
N LYS A 255 31.85 -23.05 5.28
CA LYS A 255 30.94 -24.01 4.70
C LYS A 255 29.78 -24.19 5.63
N GLN A 256 28.59 -23.95 5.15
CA GLN A 256 27.37 -24.14 5.92
C GLN A 256 27.13 -25.64 6.15
N GLU A 257 26.86 -26.08 7.36
CA GLU A 257 26.75 -27.50 7.73
C GLU A 257 25.70 -28.26 6.91
N GLU A 258 24.59 -27.60 6.56
CA GLU A 258 23.50 -28.21 5.81
C GLU A 258 23.79 -28.38 4.31
N SER A 259 24.50 -27.45 3.65
CA SER A 259 24.70 -27.44 2.21
C SER A 259 25.92 -28.18 1.73
N ASN A 260 26.92 -28.36 2.59
CA ASN A 260 28.24 -28.98 2.26
C ASN A 260 29.01 -28.28 1.13
N TYR A 261 28.63 -27.05 0.71
CA TYR A 261 29.25 -26.27 -0.36
C TYR A 261 29.85 -24.96 0.12
N PHE A 262 30.91 -24.52 -0.56
CA PHE A 262 31.40 -23.12 -0.48
C PHE A 262 30.65 -22.26 -1.47
N GLN A 263 30.41 -21.01 -1.13
CA GLN A 263 29.49 -20.13 -1.87
C GLN A 263 30.17 -18.83 -2.28
N ILE A 264 29.91 -18.41 -3.51
CA ILE A 264 30.17 -17.06 -4.02
C ILE A 264 28.87 -16.47 -4.48
N LYS A 265 28.50 -15.33 -3.94
CA LYS A 265 27.32 -14.56 -4.30
C LYS A 265 27.73 -13.40 -5.20
N CYS A 266 26.99 -13.22 -6.27
CA CYS A 266 27.05 -12.05 -7.17
C CYS A 266 25.73 -11.28 -7.06
N GLU A 267 25.79 -10.02 -6.70
CA GLU A 267 24.67 -9.09 -6.61
C GLU A 267 24.80 -8.06 -7.74
N ILE A 268 23.81 -7.99 -8.62
CA ILE A 268 23.75 -7.08 -9.76
C ILE A 268 22.86 -5.90 -9.39
N LYS A 269 23.42 -4.68 -9.42
CA LYS A 269 22.72 -3.43 -9.05
C LYS A 269 22.18 -2.70 -10.28
N GLU A 270 22.98 -2.63 -11.35
CA GLU A 270 22.61 -1.97 -12.61
C GLU A 270 22.22 -3.04 -13.63
N VAL A 271 20.96 -3.39 -13.64
CA VAL A 271 20.40 -4.55 -14.37
C VAL A 271 20.43 -4.37 -15.87
N HIS A 272 20.12 -3.17 -16.36
CA HIS A 272 20.00 -2.86 -17.80
C HIS A 272 21.25 -3.16 -18.64
N ILE A 273 22.43 -3.20 -17.99
CA ILE A 273 23.69 -3.52 -18.66
C ILE A 273 23.72 -5.00 -19.06
N PHE A 274 23.01 -5.87 -18.34
CA PHE A 274 23.10 -7.33 -18.44
C PHE A 274 21.82 -8.00 -18.96
N GLU A 275 20.76 -7.25 -19.30
CA GLU A 275 19.45 -7.77 -19.71
C GLU A 275 19.47 -8.77 -20.86
N ASN A 276 20.42 -8.64 -21.81
CA ASN A 276 20.48 -9.50 -22.99
C ASN A 276 21.64 -10.52 -22.92
N LEU A 277 22.20 -10.73 -21.73
CA LEU A 277 23.32 -11.66 -21.57
C LEU A 277 22.82 -13.06 -21.27
N GLU A 278 22.86 -13.92 -22.27
CA GLU A 278 22.58 -15.35 -22.17
C GLU A 278 23.86 -16.14 -22.06
N LEU A 279 23.92 -17.03 -21.09
CA LEU A 279 25.06 -17.90 -20.83
C LEU A 279 24.68 -19.35 -21.09
N GLN A 280 25.66 -20.11 -21.57
CA GLN A 280 25.59 -21.56 -21.71
C GLN A 280 26.13 -22.27 -20.45
N ASN A 281 27.19 -21.72 -19.84
CA ASN A 281 27.81 -22.26 -18.64
C ASN A 281 28.64 -21.17 -17.90
N ILE A 282 29.05 -21.52 -16.70
CA ILE A 282 30.01 -20.75 -15.89
C ILE A 282 31.12 -21.74 -15.51
N MET A 283 32.37 -21.43 -15.86
CA MET A 283 33.51 -22.28 -15.51
C MET A 283 34.31 -21.65 -14.35
N LEU A 284 34.72 -22.48 -13.42
CA LEU A 284 35.31 -22.08 -12.16
C LEU A 284 36.76 -22.58 -12.07
N GLY A 285 37.63 -21.70 -11.63
CA GLY A 285 39.01 -22.08 -11.36
C GLY A 285 39.54 -21.28 -10.13
N THR A 286 40.53 -21.82 -9.49
CA THR A 286 41.23 -21.10 -8.42
C THR A 286 42.74 -21.33 -8.55
N LYS A 287 43.50 -20.31 -8.10
CA LYS A 287 44.98 -20.33 -8.12
C LYS A 287 45.52 -19.71 -6.84
N ALA A 288 46.42 -20.47 -6.21
CA ALA A 288 47.14 -19.94 -5.07
C ALA A 288 48.58 -20.47 -5.00
N HIS A 289 49.47 -19.71 -4.47
CA HIS A 289 50.90 -20.01 -4.45
C HIS A 289 51.47 -19.83 -3.03
N LYS A 290 52.56 -20.52 -2.75
CA LYS A 290 53.34 -20.41 -1.54
C LYS A 290 52.58 -20.75 -0.27
N ILE A 291 51.71 -21.76 -0.35
CA ILE A 291 50.93 -22.29 0.76
C ILE A 291 51.83 -23.21 1.58
N SER A 292 51.92 -23.09 2.89
CA SER A 292 52.62 -24.02 3.76
C SER A 292 51.71 -25.23 4.04
N PRO A 293 52.22 -26.46 4.10
CA PRO A 293 51.44 -27.63 4.53
C PRO A 293 50.78 -27.38 5.89
N GLU A 294 49.63 -27.95 6.14
CA GLU A 294 48.93 -27.84 7.41
C GLU A 294 49.65 -28.61 8.48
N VAL A 295 50.01 -29.85 8.18
CA VAL A 295 50.76 -30.76 9.05
C VAL A 295 51.75 -31.55 8.19
N ILE A 296 52.91 -31.83 8.71
CA ILE A 296 53.92 -32.75 8.14
C ILE A 296 54.19 -33.81 9.20
N ILE A 297 54.04 -35.08 8.87
CA ILE A 297 54.25 -36.21 9.77
C ILE A 297 55.31 -37.10 9.21
N SER A 298 56.33 -37.38 9.99
CA SER A 298 57.39 -38.35 9.69
C SER A 298 57.47 -39.38 10.82
N GLY A 299 57.36 -40.63 10.48
CA GLY A 299 57.18 -41.67 11.49
C GLY A 299 55.97 -41.44 12.33
N ASP A 300 56.11 -41.39 13.67
CA ASP A 300 55.00 -41.21 14.62
C ASP A 300 54.92 -39.77 15.19
N SER A 301 55.61 -38.80 14.59
CA SER A 301 55.68 -37.44 15.13
C SER A 301 55.39 -36.36 14.06
N GLU A 302 54.73 -35.28 14.51
CA GLU A 302 54.61 -34.05 13.74
C GLU A 302 55.96 -33.32 13.68
N GLN A 303 56.33 -32.88 12.50
CA GLN A 303 57.63 -32.24 12.22
C GLN A 303 57.50 -30.73 12.16
N ASP A 304 58.61 -30.04 12.50
CA ASP A 304 58.67 -28.55 12.33
C ASP A 304 58.70 -28.25 10.80
N LYS A 305 57.83 -27.37 10.39
CA LYS A 305 57.69 -26.92 8.97
C LYS A 305 58.86 -26.15 8.44
N SER A 306 59.73 -25.63 9.32
CA SER A 306 60.89 -24.84 8.95
C SER A 306 62.04 -25.71 8.41
N GLU A 307 62.37 -26.77 9.07
CA GLU A 307 63.38 -27.70 8.69
C GLU A 307 63.14 -29.06 9.36
N PHE A 308 63.22 -30.20 8.62
CA PHE A 308 62.93 -31.50 9.18
C PHE A 308 63.57 -32.65 8.36
N PHE A 309 63.72 -33.80 8.97
CA PHE A 309 64.12 -35.02 8.34
C PHE A 309 62.88 -35.82 7.85
N PRO A 310 62.64 -35.96 6.57
CA PRO A 310 61.42 -36.58 6.05
C PRO A 310 61.30 -38.09 6.41
N PHE A 311 62.37 -38.75 6.70
CA PHE A 311 62.49 -40.16 7.05
C PHE A 311 63.31 -40.41 8.33
N GLY A 312 63.39 -39.41 9.21
CA GLY A 312 64.25 -39.46 10.38
C GLY A 312 65.74 -39.37 10.07
N GLU A 313 66.60 -39.41 11.09
CA GLU A 313 68.03 -39.35 10.97
C GLU A 313 68.71 -40.59 10.35
N SER A 314 68.09 -41.77 10.54
CA SER A 314 68.48 -43.05 10.03
C SER A 314 67.40 -43.72 9.19
N PRO A 315 67.28 -43.35 7.92
CA PRO A 315 66.16 -43.79 7.06
C PRO A 315 66.19 -45.29 6.83
N SER A 316 65.05 -45.95 6.96
CA SER A 316 64.83 -47.36 6.75
C SER A 316 63.85 -47.63 5.58
N ILE A 317 63.93 -48.87 5.05
CA ILE A 317 63.00 -49.26 4.00
C ILE A 317 61.56 -49.23 4.56
N TYR A 318 60.64 -48.61 3.80
CA TYR A 318 59.22 -48.39 4.14
C TYR A 318 58.96 -47.25 5.11
N ASP A 319 59.94 -46.42 5.49
CA ASP A 319 59.69 -45.21 6.19
C ASP A 319 58.87 -44.25 5.33
N GLU A 320 57.99 -43.52 5.97
CA GLU A 320 56.95 -42.72 5.31
C GLU A 320 56.96 -41.29 5.84
N VAL A 321 56.75 -40.31 4.95
CA VAL A 321 56.49 -38.93 5.28
C VAL A 321 55.20 -38.51 4.63
N TYR A 322 54.35 -37.86 5.43
CA TYR A 322 53.06 -37.37 5.01
C TYR A 322 53.06 -35.86 4.96
N PHE A 323 52.54 -35.32 3.84
CA PHE A 323 52.30 -33.91 3.66
C PHE A 323 50.75 -33.73 3.68
N SER A 324 50.24 -32.99 4.65
CA SER A 324 48.80 -32.75 4.79
C SER A 324 48.44 -31.33 4.42
N SER A 325 47.38 -31.16 3.64
CA SER A 325 46.75 -29.88 3.35
C SER A 325 45.32 -30.08 2.89
N ASN A 326 44.36 -29.72 3.72
CA ASN A 326 42.95 -29.72 3.35
C ASN A 326 42.61 -28.65 2.28
N GLU A 327 43.38 -27.60 2.16
CA GLU A 327 43.19 -26.59 1.09
C GLU A 327 43.68 -27.12 -0.26
N VAL A 328 44.92 -27.66 -0.34
CA VAL A 328 45.59 -27.98 -1.59
C VAL A 328 45.14 -29.34 -2.18
N PHE A 329 45.15 -30.38 -1.36
CA PHE A 329 44.91 -31.74 -1.85
C PHE A 329 43.45 -32.11 -2.02
N GLN A 330 42.48 -31.31 -1.56
CA GLN A 330 41.09 -31.49 -1.95
C GLN A 330 40.74 -30.86 -3.34
N LYS A 331 41.68 -30.16 -3.97
CA LYS A 331 41.47 -29.51 -5.29
C LYS A 331 41.56 -30.55 -6.41
N LYS A 332 40.54 -31.39 -6.50
CA LYS A 332 40.42 -32.43 -7.54
C LYS A 332 40.61 -31.80 -8.94
N ASP A 333 41.33 -32.47 -9.83
CA ASP A 333 41.70 -32.01 -11.17
C ASP A 333 42.58 -30.77 -11.30
N ALA A 334 42.90 -30.08 -10.20
CA ALA A 334 43.86 -28.99 -10.23
C ALA A 334 45.30 -29.47 -10.45
N ARG A 335 46.07 -28.66 -11.14
CA ARG A 335 47.53 -28.84 -11.19
C ARG A 335 48.14 -28.41 -9.88
N ILE A 336 48.69 -29.36 -9.11
CA ILE A 336 49.34 -29.13 -7.85
C ILE A 336 50.85 -29.11 -8.04
N SER A 337 51.54 -28.20 -7.39
CA SER A 337 52.98 -28.10 -7.34
C SER A 337 53.46 -28.09 -5.90
N ILE A 338 54.39 -28.97 -5.58
CA ILE A 338 55.08 -29.05 -4.32
C ILE A 338 56.52 -28.64 -4.56
N GLN A 339 57.00 -27.62 -3.84
CA GLN A 339 58.35 -27.11 -3.91
C GLN A 339 58.95 -27.14 -2.54
N PHE A 340 60.22 -27.61 -2.44
CA PHE A 340 61.00 -27.61 -1.21
C PHE A 340 62.48 -27.48 -1.48
N ASP A 341 63.24 -27.00 -0.53
CA ASP A 341 64.68 -26.99 -0.55
C ASP A 341 65.20 -28.25 0.14
N LEU A 342 66.17 -28.93 -0.52
CA LEU A 342 66.70 -30.20 -0.10
C LEU A 342 68.21 -30.13 0.10
N ASP A 343 68.63 -30.42 1.29
CA ASP A 343 70.00 -30.61 1.69
C ASP A 343 70.20 -32.07 2.17
N PHE A 344 71.42 -32.51 2.27
CA PHE A 344 71.75 -33.82 2.81
C PHE A 344 72.76 -33.66 3.95
N LEU A 345 72.48 -34.30 5.01
CA LEU A 345 73.39 -34.38 6.16
C LEU A 345 73.99 -35.76 6.23
N LYS A 346 75.30 -35.77 6.63
CA LYS A 346 76.01 -36.98 6.80
C LYS A 346 76.07 -37.34 8.26
N ILE A 347 75.32 -38.40 8.64
CA ILE A 347 75.15 -38.82 10.01
C ILE A 347 75.86 -40.19 10.19
N PRO A 348 76.84 -40.32 11.14
CA PRO A 348 77.53 -41.56 11.37
C PRO A 348 76.53 -42.61 11.89
N ILE A 349 76.76 -43.86 11.49
CA ILE A 349 76.01 -45.00 12.10
C ILE A 349 76.46 -45.08 13.52
N ASP A 350 75.58 -44.79 14.46
CA ASP A 350 75.88 -44.91 15.90
C ASP A 350 75.83 -46.43 16.22
N MET A 351 76.95 -46.98 16.43
CA MET A 351 77.06 -48.33 16.99
C MET A 351 76.97 -48.21 18.50
N ASP A 352 75.76 -48.37 19.00
CA ASP A 352 75.67 -48.63 20.44
C ASP A 352 76.59 -49.78 20.77
N GLU A 353 77.60 -49.45 21.55
CA GLU A 353 78.44 -50.45 22.20
C GLU A 353 77.61 -51.24 23.28
N THR A 354 76.58 -51.88 22.79
CA THR A 354 76.03 -53.02 23.59
C THR A 354 77.01 -54.10 23.47
N GLU A 355 77.71 -54.33 24.61
CA GLU A 355 78.49 -55.53 24.89
C GLU A 355 77.61 -56.75 24.49
N ILE A 356 77.77 -57.22 23.25
CA ILE A 356 77.36 -58.58 22.92
C ILE A 356 78.38 -59.52 23.47
N THR A 357 78.20 -59.86 24.66
CA THR A 357 78.95 -61.02 25.31
C THR A 357 78.45 -62.26 24.60
N ILE A 358 78.91 -62.50 23.36
CA ILE A 358 78.80 -63.83 22.77
C ILE A 358 79.88 -64.72 23.27
N ASP A 359 79.55 -65.55 24.21
CA ASP A 359 80.45 -66.57 24.74
C ASP A 359 80.60 -67.72 23.72
N TRP A 360 81.35 -67.42 22.63
CA TRP A 360 81.67 -68.31 21.58
C TRP A 360 83.20 -68.61 21.64
N LYS A 361 83.54 -69.80 22.15
CA LYS A 361 84.87 -70.37 21.91
C LYS A 361 85.01 -70.75 20.50
N VAL A 362 85.23 -69.84 19.57
CA VAL A 362 85.55 -70.17 18.14
C VAL A 362 87.03 -69.77 18.02
N ILE A 363 87.88 -70.72 17.73
CA ILE A 363 89.25 -70.54 17.30
C ILE A 363 89.16 -69.98 15.89
N MET A 364 89.16 -68.76 15.76
CA MET A 364 89.30 -68.11 14.50
C MET A 364 90.74 -67.75 14.20
N LYS A 365 91.32 -68.26 13.11
CA LYS A 365 92.54 -67.74 12.52
C LYS A 365 92.34 -66.29 12.23
N LYS A 366 93.10 -65.46 12.94
CA LYS A 366 93.14 -64.00 12.67
C LYS A 366 93.42 -63.80 11.16
N LYS A 367 92.56 -63.49 10.47
CA LYS A 367 92.69 -62.61 9.31
C LYS A 367 92.32 -61.21 9.79
N ASP A 368 93.19 -60.27 9.64
CA ASP A 368 92.95 -58.84 9.85
C ASP A 368 91.72 -58.47 9.08
N PHE A 369 90.60 -58.35 9.73
CA PHE A 369 89.46 -57.74 9.16
C PHE A 369 89.70 -56.22 9.23
N LYS A 370 90.26 -55.68 8.10
CA LYS A 370 90.17 -54.25 7.89
C LYS A 370 88.73 -53.95 7.48
N LEU A 371 88.01 -53.23 8.33
CA LEU A 371 86.84 -52.47 7.92
C LEU A 371 87.35 -51.35 7.01
N ASP A 372 87.72 -51.68 5.77
CA ASP A 372 88.49 -50.73 4.93
C ASP A 372 87.58 -49.94 4.01
N LYS A 373 86.32 -49.97 4.19
CA LYS A 373 85.43 -49.16 3.31
C LYS A 373 84.18 -48.63 4.07
N GLU A 374 84.17 -47.38 4.23
CA GLU A 374 82.98 -46.65 4.68
C GLU A 374 81.98 -46.59 3.51
N TYR A 375 80.72 -46.87 3.81
CA TYR A 375 79.64 -46.89 2.82
C TYR A 375 78.69 -45.73 3.10
N ASP A 376 78.33 -44.98 2.05
CA ASP A 376 77.25 -44.03 2.13
C ASP A 376 75.95 -44.79 1.90
N ILE A 377 75.08 -44.75 2.90
CA ILE A 377 73.70 -45.27 2.85
C ILE A 377 72.82 -44.19 2.32
N THR A 378 72.25 -44.34 1.12
CA THR A 378 71.49 -43.35 0.44
C THR A 378 70.12 -43.89 -0.01
N ILE A 379 69.10 -43.05 0.01
CA ILE A 379 67.81 -43.36 -0.52
C ILE A 379 67.93 -43.46 -2.06
N ASP A 380 67.47 -44.58 -2.62
CA ASP A 380 67.58 -44.88 -4.08
C ASP A 380 66.25 -44.66 -4.77
N GLN A 381 65.17 -45.12 -4.17
CA GLN A 381 63.83 -44.98 -4.70
C GLN A 381 62.80 -44.68 -3.62
N VAL A 382 61.92 -43.77 -3.89
CA VAL A 382 60.67 -43.50 -3.11
C VAL A 382 59.44 -43.65 -4.03
N ILE A 383 58.33 -43.98 -3.50
CA ILE A 383 57.03 -43.95 -4.17
C ILE A 383 56.16 -42.86 -3.55
N TRP A 384 55.47 -42.11 -4.41
CA TRP A 384 54.47 -41.13 -4.00
C TRP A 384 53.09 -41.72 -4.10
N GLU A 385 52.32 -41.62 -3.02
CA GLU A 385 50.99 -42.21 -2.90
C GLU A 385 49.98 -41.22 -2.36
N TYR A 386 48.70 -41.37 -2.69
CA TYR A 386 47.56 -40.69 -2.17
C TYR A 386 46.50 -41.70 -1.68
N TYR A 387 45.65 -41.28 -0.77
CA TYR A 387 44.55 -42.13 -0.28
C TYR A 387 43.28 -41.95 -1.13
N ASN A 388 42.70 -43.05 -1.63
CA ASN A 388 41.56 -43.07 -2.50
C ASN A 388 40.24 -43.56 -1.82
N GLY A 389 40.20 -43.58 -0.51
CA GLY A 389 39.08 -44.12 0.28
C GLY A 389 39.14 -45.64 0.51
N LEU A 390 39.76 -46.38 -0.36
CA LEU A 390 39.95 -47.83 -0.19
C LEU A 390 41.37 -48.22 0.25
N GLY A 391 42.33 -47.36 -0.08
CA GLY A 391 43.75 -47.62 0.26
C GLY A 391 44.65 -46.59 -0.40
N TRP A 392 45.98 -46.82 -0.22
CA TRP A 392 47.01 -45.97 -0.83
C TRP A 392 47.28 -46.36 -2.25
N SER A 393 47.14 -45.43 -3.16
CA SER A 393 47.35 -45.58 -4.62
C SER A 393 48.52 -44.73 -5.10
N ARG A 394 49.23 -45.19 -6.11
CA ARG A 394 50.33 -44.43 -6.73
C ARG A 394 49.86 -43.09 -7.27
N LEU A 395 50.57 -42.02 -6.92
CA LEU A 395 50.28 -40.70 -7.44
C LEU A 395 50.76 -40.50 -8.89
N PHE A 396 51.91 -41.12 -9.22
CA PHE A 396 52.47 -41.06 -10.58
C PHE A 396 52.39 -42.43 -11.21
N PRO A 397 51.94 -42.57 -12.47
CA PRO A 397 51.84 -43.85 -13.15
C PRO A 397 53.22 -44.39 -13.58
N GLY A 398 54.23 -43.52 -13.72
CA GLY A 398 55.60 -43.84 -14.11
C GLY A 398 56.62 -43.64 -13.01
N PRO A 399 57.93 -43.78 -13.28
CA PRO A 399 59.01 -43.61 -12.32
C PRO A 399 59.32 -42.12 -12.03
N GLU A 400 58.41 -41.20 -12.31
CA GLU A 400 58.55 -39.78 -12.10
C GLU A 400 58.75 -39.48 -10.62
N TYR A 401 59.78 -38.68 -10.28
CA TYR A 401 60.11 -38.29 -8.94
C TYR A 401 60.46 -39.41 -7.95
N GLU A 402 60.71 -40.66 -8.43
CA GLU A 402 61.16 -41.77 -7.55
C GLU A 402 62.55 -41.50 -7.01
N ASP A 403 63.44 -40.80 -7.76
CA ASP A 403 64.79 -40.47 -7.39
C ASP A 403 64.96 -39.06 -6.76
N ILE A 404 63.88 -38.40 -6.38
CA ILE A 404 63.90 -37.02 -5.90
C ILE A 404 64.81 -36.80 -4.68
N PHE A 405 64.97 -37.83 -3.85
CA PHE A 405 65.87 -37.83 -2.69
C PHE A 405 67.24 -38.51 -3.00
N SER A 406 67.59 -38.66 -4.30
CA SER A 406 68.89 -39.18 -4.65
C SER A 406 69.99 -38.10 -4.53
N THR A 407 71.18 -38.50 -4.11
CA THR A 407 72.37 -37.65 -3.98
C THR A 407 73.07 -37.37 -5.32
N ALA A 408 72.54 -37.89 -6.44
CA ALA A 408 73.14 -37.77 -7.75
C ALA A 408 73.33 -36.33 -8.25
N ASN A 409 72.49 -35.38 -7.76
CA ASN A 409 72.54 -33.98 -8.15
C ASN A 409 73.31 -33.08 -7.14
N GLY A 410 74.04 -33.64 -6.21
CA GLY A 410 74.79 -32.87 -5.18
C GLY A 410 74.28 -33.10 -3.77
N MET A 411 74.92 -32.49 -2.75
CA MET A 411 74.58 -32.70 -1.37
C MET A 411 73.93 -31.46 -0.70
N LYS A 412 73.94 -30.30 -1.33
CA LYS A 412 73.47 -29.05 -0.72
C LYS A 412 72.78 -28.12 -1.73
N GLY A 413 71.80 -27.34 -1.28
CA GLY A 413 71.19 -26.23 -2.00
C GLY A 413 70.35 -26.66 -3.20
N GLN A 414 69.73 -27.85 -3.19
CA GLN A 414 68.91 -28.30 -4.27
C GLN A 414 67.45 -27.82 -4.05
N ARG A 415 66.91 -27.00 -5.00
CA ARG A 415 65.52 -26.69 -5.06
C ARG A 415 64.76 -27.74 -5.90
N LYS A 416 63.92 -28.48 -5.26
CA LYS A 416 63.07 -29.51 -5.88
C LYS A 416 61.69 -29.00 -6.14
N ARG A 417 61.10 -29.37 -7.28
CA ARG A 417 59.72 -29.07 -7.64
C ARG A 417 59.07 -30.29 -8.24
N MET A 418 57.93 -30.66 -7.73
CA MET A 418 57.12 -31.79 -8.18
C MET A 418 55.77 -31.26 -8.63
N GLU A 419 55.24 -31.68 -9.77
CA GLU A 419 53.98 -31.28 -10.33
C GLU A 419 53.15 -32.49 -10.69
N PHE A 420 51.86 -32.43 -10.38
CA PHE A 420 50.90 -33.50 -10.74
C PHE A 420 49.48 -32.92 -10.85
N ILE A 421 48.55 -33.63 -11.45
CA ILE A 421 47.12 -33.31 -11.43
C ILE A 421 46.52 -34.04 -10.25
N CYS A 422 45.78 -33.31 -9.39
CA CYS A 422 45.17 -33.90 -8.23
C CYS A 422 44.13 -34.97 -8.61
N PRO A 423 44.30 -36.20 -8.14
CA PRO A 423 43.38 -37.29 -8.54
C PRO A 423 41.91 -36.99 -8.14
N GLU A 424 40.96 -37.27 -9.02
CA GLU A 424 39.52 -37.11 -8.80
C GLU A 424 39.01 -37.91 -7.59
N ASN A 425 39.57 -39.08 -7.38
CA ASN A 425 39.20 -40.03 -6.32
C ASN A 425 40.02 -39.89 -5.03
N ILE A 426 40.73 -38.76 -4.83
CA ILE A 426 41.43 -38.53 -3.58
C ILE A 426 40.43 -38.33 -2.44
N GLU A 427 40.65 -39.01 -1.32
CA GLU A 427 39.83 -38.92 -0.11
C GLU A 427 40.71 -38.62 1.11
N LYS A 428 40.08 -38.29 2.20
CA LYS A 428 40.77 -38.02 3.44
C LYS A 428 41.35 -39.28 4.03
N ALA A 429 42.56 -39.26 4.49
CA ALA A 429 43.21 -40.35 5.21
C ALA A 429 43.25 -40.00 6.70
N LEU A 430 43.03 -40.99 7.53
CA LEU A 430 43.32 -40.90 8.98
C LEU A 430 44.78 -41.19 9.19
N VAL A 431 45.55 -40.18 9.51
CA VAL A 431 47.00 -40.27 9.83
C VAL A 431 47.16 -39.82 11.28
N GLN A 432 47.55 -40.73 12.11
CA GLN A 432 47.54 -40.61 13.57
C GLN A 432 46.11 -40.31 14.08
N ALA A 433 45.81 -39.13 14.62
CA ALA A 433 44.51 -38.73 15.16
C ALA A 433 43.72 -37.80 14.24
N ASP A 434 44.34 -37.30 13.13
CA ASP A 434 43.73 -36.30 12.28
C ASP A 434 43.30 -36.88 10.92
N GLU A 435 42.05 -36.57 10.56
CA GLU A 435 41.51 -36.93 9.25
C GLU A 435 41.70 -35.74 8.25
N SER A 436 42.61 -35.96 7.28
CA SER A 436 43.00 -34.88 6.34
C SER A 436 43.32 -35.41 4.95
N TYR A 437 43.22 -34.55 3.94
CA TYR A 437 43.76 -34.80 2.61
C TYR A 437 45.28 -34.76 2.69
N CYS A 438 45.94 -35.86 2.31
CA CYS A 438 47.39 -35.97 2.37
C CYS A 438 47.94 -36.82 1.24
N ILE A 439 49.20 -36.54 0.94
CA ILE A 439 50.03 -37.39 0.11
C ILE A 439 51.22 -37.88 0.91
N ARG A 440 51.70 -39.06 0.61
CA ARG A 440 52.87 -39.62 1.29
C ARG A 440 53.97 -39.99 0.34
N ALA A 441 55.21 -39.84 0.79
CA ALA A 441 56.33 -40.48 0.16
C ALA A 441 56.79 -41.63 1.04
N LYS A 442 57.01 -42.78 0.43
CA LYS A 442 57.47 -44.00 1.10
C LYS A 442 58.71 -44.53 0.46
N ILE A 443 59.69 -44.89 1.27
CA ILE A 443 60.95 -45.46 0.81
C ILE A 443 60.69 -46.86 0.26
N LEU A 444 61.10 -47.13 -0.99
CA LEU A 444 61.06 -48.46 -1.59
C LEU A 444 62.42 -49.13 -1.56
N LYS A 445 63.46 -48.32 -1.76
CA LYS A 445 64.84 -48.87 -1.91
C LYS A 445 65.86 -47.93 -1.34
N ILE A 446 66.74 -48.52 -0.54
CA ILE A 446 67.93 -47.83 0.03
C ILE A 446 69.19 -48.55 -0.47
N LYS A 447 70.11 -47.80 -0.97
CA LYS A 447 71.41 -48.30 -1.45
C LYS A 447 72.27 -48.49 -0.21
N ASN A 448 72.93 -49.64 -0.15
CA ASN A 448 73.77 -50.10 0.97
C ASN A 448 73.02 -50.27 2.31
N ALA A 449 71.74 -50.48 2.32
CA ALA A 449 70.81 -50.49 3.49
C ALA A 449 71.27 -51.37 4.66
N TYR A 450 72.02 -52.41 4.42
CA TYR A 450 72.43 -53.38 5.45
C TYR A 450 73.92 -53.35 5.77
N LYS A 451 74.53 -52.22 5.41
CA LYS A 451 75.94 -51.99 5.80
C LYS A 451 76.04 -51.47 7.24
N ILE A 452 77.00 -51.99 8.01
CA ILE A 452 77.18 -51.66 9.40
C ILE A 452 78.30 -50.61 9.66
N ASN A 453 79.02 -50.24 8.59
CA ASN A 453 80.10 -49.24 8.67
C ASN A 453 79.92 -48.16 7.64
N GLY A 454 79.69 -46.90 8.04
CA GLY A 454 79.49 -45.80 7.11
C GLY A 454 78.62 -44.73 7.68
N PHE A 455 77.98 -44.00 6.78
CA PHE A 455 77.16 -42.82 7.08
C PHE A 455 75.81 -42.93 6.44
N TYR A 456 74.75 -42.54 7.15
CA TYR A 456 73.46 -42.20 6.55
C TYR A 456 73.62 -40.84 5.87
N ILE A 457 73.31 -40.78 4.58
CA ILE A 457 73.15 -39.55 3.83
C ILE A 457 71.67 -39.22 3.86
N THR A 458 71.30 -38.49 4.93
CA THR A 458 69.87 -38.25 5.28
C THR A 458 69.40 -36.96 4.63
N PRO A 459 68.27 -36.96 3.89
CA PRO A 459 67.72 -35.78 3.31
C PRO A 459 67.16 -34.88 4.44
N LEU A 460 67.45 -33.60 4.35
CA LEU A 460 66.91 -32.51 5.19
C LEU A 460 66.08 -31.62 4.30
N ILE A 461 64.81 -31.50 4.56
CA ILE A 461 63.87 -30.66 3.81
C ILE A 461 63.64 -29.34 4.58
N SER A 462 63.65 -28.25 3.87
CA SER A 462 63.25 -26.93 4.34
C SER A 462 62.37 -26.21 3.36
N GLU A 463 61.65 -25.14 3.83
CA GLU A 463 60.80 -24.27 2.99
C GLU A 463 59.76 -24.96 2.11
N VAL A 464 59.01 -25.95 2.61
CA VAL A 464 57.97 -26.62 1.85
C VAL A 464 56.86 -25.67 1.47
N LYS A 465 56.63 -25.50 0.15
CA LYS A 465 55.57 -24.63 -0.40
C LYS A 465 54.73 -25.40 -1.40
N LEU A 466 53.44 -25.34 -1.17
CA LEU A 466 52.39 -25.92 -2.04
C LEU A 466 51.82 -24.83 -2.90
N SER A 467 51.37 -25.20 -4.10
CA SER A 467 50.65 -24.32 -4.99
C SER A 467 49.64 -25.14 -5.81
N TYR A 468 48.56 -24.52 -6.21
CA TYR A 468 47.58 -25.13 -7.10
C TYR A 468 47.10 -24.14 -8.16
N ASP A 469 46.68 -24.65 -9.33
CA ASP A 469 46.19 -23.88 -10.47
C ASP A 469 45.24 -24.74 -11.31
N TYR A 470 44.03 -24.21 -11.54
CA TYR A 470 43.00 -24.85 -12.38
C TYR A 470 43.10 -24.45 -13.86
N THR A 471 44.06 -23.63 -14.26
CA THR A 471 44.17 -23.17 -15.65
C THR A 471 44.26 -24.36 -16.62
N GLY A 472 43.27 -24.50 -17.53
CA GLY A 472 43.09 -25.61 -18.45
C GLY A 472 42.36 -26.84 -17.88
N HIS A 473 41.89 -26.73 -16.62
CA HIS A 473 41.13 -27.75 -15.91
C HIS A 473 40.00 -27.17 -15.09
N GLU A 474 39.36 -26.09 -15.61
CA GLU A 474 38.27 -25.38 -14.95
C GLU A 474 37.08 -26.33 -14.73
N GLN A 475 36.32 -26.12 -13.65
CA GLN A 475 35.21 -26.94 -13.19
C GLN A 475 33.89 -26.22 -13.40
N SER A 476 32.82 -26.92 -13.74
CA SER A 476 31.44 -26.37 -13.70
C SER A 476 30.93 -26.26 -12.26
N PRO A 477 30.07 -25.30 -11.94
CA PRO A 477 29.37 -25.26 -10.66
C PRO A 477 28.60 -26.54 -10.38
N LYS A 478 28.49 -26.95 -9.14
CA LYS A 478 27.64 -28.08 -8.74
C LYS A 478 26.19 -27.68 -8.58
N LEU A 479 25.96 -26.41 -8.21
CA LEU A 479 24.66 -25.79 -8.14
C LEU A 479 24.83 -24.28 -8.42
N LEU A 480 23.95 -23.74 -9.21
CA LEU A 480 23.79 -22.31 -9.47
C LEU A 480 22.37 -21.91 -9.09
N GLU A 481 22.23 -21.03 -8.14
CA GLU A 481 20.95 -20.43 -7.76
C GLU A 481 20.87 -19.02 -8.27
N MET A 482 19.79 -18.69 -8.95
CA MET A 482 19.52 -17.37 -9.51
C MET A 482 18.25 -16.81 -8.88
N PHE A 483 18.35 -15.58 -8.37
CA PHE A 483 17.25 -14.88 -7.71
C PHE A 483 16.83 -13.71 -8.59
N HIS A 484 15.67 -13.82 -9.22
CA HIS A 484 15.05 -12.78 -10.04
C HIS A 484 13.56 -12.78 -9.80
N ASN A 485 12.92 -11.61 -9.87
CA ASN A 485 11.47 -11.45 -9.74
C ASN A 485 10.89 -12.10 -8.47
N MET A 486 11.67 -12.02 -7.36
CA MET A 486 11.39 -12.70 -6.10
C MET A 486 11.23 -14.24 -6.23
N GLN A 487 11.73 -14.85 -7.30
CA GLN A 487 11.75 -16.30 -7.52
C GLN A 487 13.18 -16.81 -7.48
N VAL A 488 13.32 -18.10 -7.17
CA VAL A 488 14.61 -18.80 -7.18
C VAL A 488 14.57 -19.84 -8.28
N LYS A 489 15.52 -19.75 -9.20
CA LYS A 489 15.79 -20.79 -10.21
C LYS A 489 17.09 -21.51 -9.86
N GLN A 490 17.06 -22.82 -9.88
CA GLN A 490 18.22 -23.68 -9.57
C GLN A 490 18.65 -24.42 -10.82
N TYR A 491 19.95 -24.41 -11.10
CA TYR A 491 20.59 -25.16 -12.16
C TYR A 491 21.65 -26.07 -11.53
N ASN A 492 21.50 -27.36 -11.69
CA ASN A 492 22.49 -28.34 -11.24
C ASN A 492 23.57 -28.58 -12.31
N ASP A 493 24.60 -29.35 -11.97
CA ASP A 493 25.72 -29.65 -12.90
C ASP A 493 25.28 -30.40 -14.17
N ILE A 494 24.19 -31.16 -14.10
CA ILE A 494 23.62 -31.85 -15.27
C ILE A 494 22.98 -30.85 -16.22
N ASP A 495 22.24 -29.87 -15.71
CA ASP A 495 21.60 -28.83 -16.51
C ASP A 495 22.67 -27.96 -17.21
N LEU A 496 23.71 -27.56 -16.44
CA LEU A 496 24.80 -26.72 -16.95
C LEU A 496 25.67 -27.45 -18.00
N ASN A 497 25.90 -28.75 -17.84
CA ASN A 497 26.69 -29.54 -18.78
C ASN A 497 25.89 -29.94 -20.02
N ASN A 498 24.55 -29.97 -19.98
CA ASN A 498 23.69 -30.24 -21.12
C ASN A 498 23.45 -29.03 -22.03
N SER A 499 24.25 -27.97 -21.90
CA SER A 499 24.21 -26.78 -22.75
C SER A 499 22.84 -26.09 -22.80
N ARG A 500 22.09 -26.08 -21.67
CA ARG A 500 20.85 -25.35 -21.55
C ARG A 500 21.18 -23.87 -21.33
N GLU A 501 20.85 -23.05 -22.31
CA GLU A 501 21.03 -21.60 -22.20
C GLU A 501 20.17 -21.02 -21.10
N PHE A 502 20.70 -20.05 -20.35
CA PHE A 502 19.99 -19.31 -19.32
C PHE A 502 20.39 -17.85 -19.35
N PRO A 503 19.42 -16.92 -19.14
CA PRO A 503 19.72 -15.50 -19.01
C PRO A 503 20.42 -15.23 -17.68
N LEU A 504 21.42 -14.37 -17.68
CA LEU A 504 22.09 -13.95 -16.43
C LEU A 504 21.19 -13.12 -15.54
N VAL A 505 20.29 -12.36 -16.13
CA VAL A 505 19.31 -11.50 -15.47
C VAL A 505 17.96 -11.68 -16.14
N GLU A 506 16.93 -11.84 -15.33
CA GLU A 506 15.53 -11.80 -15.77
C GLU A 506 14.87 -10.57 -15.17
N THR A 507 14.57 -9.60 -16.00
CA THR A 507 13.79 -8.42 -15.61
C THR A 507 12.29 -8.72 -15.61
N LEU A 508 11.51 -7.85 -15.04
CA LEU A 508 10.06 -7.95 -15.11
C LEU A 508 9.57 -7.82 -16.55
N GLU A 509 8.64 -8.68 -16.93
CA GLU A 509 8.06 -8.66 -18.29
C GLU A 509 7.25 -7.37 -18.50
N GLY A 510 7.47 -6.71 -19.63
CA GLY A 510 6.75 -5.49 -20.05
C GLY A 510 7.29 -4.21 -19.40
N ASN A 511 6.80 -3.07 -19.92
CA ASN A 511 7.22 -1.74 -19.46
C ASN A 511 6.15 -1.07 -18.57
N ASN A 512 5.19 -1.82 -18.06
CA ASN A 512 3.99 -1.30 -17.43
C ASN A 512 4.07 -1.36 -15.92
N PHE A 513 3.31 -0.50 -15.28
CA PHE A 513 2.95 -0.67 -13.88
C PHE A 513 1.87 -1.74 -13.76
N ILE A 514 2.07 -2.66 -12.82
CA ILE A 514 1.10 -3.72 -12.53
C ILE A 514 0.85 -3.76 -11.03
N TRP A 515 -0.40 -3.73 -10.67
CA TRP A 515 -0.84 -3.92 -9.30
C TRP A 515 -1.41 -5.33 -9.14
N TYR A 516 -0.93 -6.08 -8.16
CA TYR A 516 -1.30 -7.46 -7.88
C TYR A 516 -2.10 -7.54 -6.57
N LEU A 517 -3.22 -8.22 -6.63
CA LEU A 517 -4.07 -8.55 -5.50
C LEU A 517 -4.04 -10.08 -5.31
N GLY A 518 -3.56 -10.53 -4.15
CA GLY A 518 -3.46 -11.94 -3.80
C GLY A 518 -4.54 -12.33 -2.80
N PHE A 519 -5.30 -13.39 -3.11
CA PHE A 519 -6.36 -13.91 -2.27
C PHE A 519 -5.99 -15.29 -1.73
N ASP A 520 -6.45 -15.59 -0.50
CA ASP A 520 -6.27 -16.91 0.13
C ASP A 520 -7.08 -18.01 -0.57
N ARG A 521 -8.19 -17.65 -1.20
CA ARG A 521 -9.10 -18.49 -1.94
C ARG A 521 -9.55 -17.81 -3.22
N ALA A 522 -9.98 -18.59 -4.20
CA ALA A 522 -10.53 -18.02 -5.43
C ALA A 522 -11.83 -17.25 -5.13
N PRO A 523 -11.92 -15.96 -5.48
CA PRO A 523 -13.15 -15.20 -5.40
C PRO A 523 -14.06 -15.56 -6.59
N VAL A 524 -14.79 -16.67 -6.45
CA VAL A 524 -15.73 -17.22 -7.47
C VAL A 524 -17.16 -16.83 -7.20
N ASP A 525 -18.02 -17.02 -8.20
CA ASP A 525 -19.44 -16.63 -8.21
C ASP A 525 -19.62 -15.10 -8.20
N GLY A 526 -20.77 -14.59 -7.83
CA GLY A 526 -20.94 -13.12 -7.81
C GLY A 526 -22.40 -12.67 -7.89
N PRO A 527 -22.59 -11.36 -7.91
CA PRO A 527 -21.62 -10.27 -8.06
C PRO A 527 -20.80 -10.00 -6.79
N ILE A 528 -19.46 -10.09 -6.92
CA ILE A 528 -18.51 -9.74 -5.86
C ILE A 528 -18.22 -8.25 -5.99
N LYS A 529 -18.22 -7.53 -4.89
CA LYS A 529 -17.98 -6.08 -4.86
C LYS A 529 -16.83 -5.75 -3.91
N MET A 530 -15.92 -4.92 -4.38
CA MET A 530 -14.77 -4.42 -3.64
C MET A 530 -14.81 -2.89 -3.63
N LEU A 531 -14.80 -2.29 -2.46
CA LEU A 531 -14.66 -0.85 -2.28
C LEU A 531 -13.19 -0.48 -2.41
N CYS A 532 -12.90 0.50 -3.26
CA CYS A 532 -11.62 1.21 -3.30
C CYS A 532 -11.86 2.64 -2.78
N ASN A 533 -11.43 2.90 -1.55
CA ASN A 533 -11.57 4.21 -0.92
C ASN A 533 -10.34 5.05 -1.22
N LEU A 534 -10.51 6.16 -1.95
CA LEU A 534 -9.43 7.05 -2.35
C LEU A 534 -9.34 8.26 -1.40
N TYR A 535 -8.12 8.67 -1.11
CA TYR A 535 -7.86 9.89 -0.32
C TYR A 535 -8.34 11.16 -1.02
N ASP A 536 -8.19 11.23 -2.34
CA ASP A 536 -8.63 12.38 -3.12
C ASP A 536 -9.14 11.97 -4.51
N THR A 537 -9.94 12.83 -5.12
CA THR A 537 -10.54 12.61 -6.44
C THR A 537 -9.69 13.30 -7.51
N ALA A 538 -9.31 12.57 -8.56
CA ALA A 538 -8.57 13.13 -9.67
C ALA A 538 -9.42 14.10 -10.50
N LYS A 539 -8.83 15.22 -10.88
CA LYS A 539 -9.48 16.24 -11.72
C LYS A 539 -9.60 15.83 -13.18
N HIS A 540 -8.66 15.02 -13.66
CA HIS A 540 -8.57 14.61 -15.06
C HIS A 540 -9.03 13.17 -15.24
N LYS A 541 -9.37 12.81 -16.50
CA LYS A 541 -9.65 11.42 -16.87
C LYS A 541 -8.40 10.58 -16.63
N MET A 542 -8.59 9.43 -16.00
CA MET A 542 -7.52 8.48 -15.73
C MET A 542 -7.29 7.56 -16.93
N PRO A 543 -6.09 6.95 -17.09
CA PRO A 543 -5.80 5.98 -18.15
C PRO A 543 -6.68 4.75 -18.04
N GLU A 544 -6.86 4.04 -19.15
CA GLU A 544 -7.61 2.79 -19.16
C GLU A 544 -6.77 1.67 -18.53
N LEU A 545 -7.39 0.91 -17.63
CA LEU A 545 -6.77 -0.18 -16.91
C LEU A 545 -7.36 -1.52 -17.38
N ILE A 546 -6.52 -2.53 -17.48
CA ILE A 546 -6.96 -3.91 -17.74
C ILE A 546 -6.88 -4.71 -16.45
N TRP A 547 -7.97 -5.45 -16.16
CA TRP A 547 -8.08 -6.39 -15.05
C TRP A 547 -7.93 -7.80 -15.58
N GLU A 548 -7.07 -8.61 -14.97
CA GLU A 548 -6.82 -9.98 -15.34
C GLU A 548 -6.71 -10.87 -14.11
N TYR A 549 -7.09 -12.14 -14.27
CA TYR A 549 -6.91 -13.18 -13.26
C TYR A 549 -6.16 -14.37 -13.83
N TYR A 550 -5.53 -15.17 -12.96
CA TYR A 550 -4.67 -16.26 -13.39
C TYR A 550 -5.43 -17.58 -13.58
N THR A 551 -5.20 -18.25 -14.74
CA THR A 551 -5.82 -19.51 -15.13
C THR A 551 -4.73 -20.52 -15.58
N LEU A 552 -5.11 -21.77 -15.84
CA LEU A 552 -4.21 -22.78 -16.41
C LEU A 552 -3.55 -22.35 -17.73
N GLN A 553 -4.21 -21.48 -18.49
CA GLN A 553 -3.71 -20.97 -19.77
C GLN A 553 -2.91 -19.66 -19.62
N GLY A 554 -2.70 -19.21 -18.41
CA GLY A 554 -2.07 -17.93 -18.10
C GLY A 554 -3.07 -16.86 -17.68
N TRP A 555 -2.67 -15.59 -17.83
CA TRP A 555 -3.49 -14.43 -17.49
C TRP A 555 -4.65 -14.27 -18.47
N LYS A 556 -5.85 -14.08 -17.94
CA LYS A 556 -7.09 -13.93 -18.71
C LYS A 556 -7.81 -12.65 -18.27
N ASN A 557 -8.32 -11.89 -19.24
CA ASN A 557 -9.07 -10.67 -18.97
C ASN A 557 -10.31 -10.95 -18.12
N MET A 558 -10.54 -10.10 -17.14
CA MET A 558 -11.70 -10.10 -16.25
C MET A 558 -12.60 -8.92 -16.58
N ASN A 559 -13.88 -9.19 -16.84
CA ASN A 559 -14.85 -8.12 -17.03
C ASN A 559 -15.25 -7.55 -15.67
N VAL A 560 -14.98 -6.27 -15.47
CA VAL A 560 -15.34 -5.53 -14.26
C VAL A 560 -16.28 -4.38 -14.57
N ILE A 561 -17.18 -4.09 -13.63
CA ILE A 561 -17.92 -2.82 -13.61
C ILE A 561 -17.18 -1.94 -12.63
N ASP A 562 -16.51 -0.93 -13.16
CA ASP A 562 -15.65 -0.04 -12.40
C ASP A 562 -16.32 1.32 -12.17
N GLU A 563 -16.87 1.53 -10.98
CA GLU A 563 -17.44 2.82 -10.57
C GLU A 563 -16.35 3.82 -10.13
N THR A 564 -15.10 3.37 -9.97
CA THR A 564 -13.97 4.25 -9.61
C THR A 564 -13.48 5.09 -10.78
N GLU A 565 -13.93 4.79 -12.00
CA GLU A 565 -13.47 5.43 -13.26
C GLU A 565 -11.93 5.33 -13.41
N ASN A 566 -11.39 4.11 -13.26
CA ASN A 566 -9.95 3.82 -13.26
C ASN A 566 -9.20 4.50 -12.09
N PHE A 567 -9.71 4.38 -10.87
CA PHE A 567 -9.19 5.00 -9.65
C PHE A 567 -9.14 6.54 -9.71
N ARG A 568 -10.10 7.15 -10.40
CA ARG A 568 -10.30 8.59 -10.38
C ARG A 568 -10.98 9.08 -9.11
N LYS A 569 -11.94 8.30 -8.61
CA LYS A 569 -12.76 8.57 -7.41
C LYS A 569 -13.00 7.32 -6.60
N THR A 570 -13.44 7.48 -5.36
CA THR A 570 -13.92 6.37 -4.53
C THR A 570 -15.11 5.68 -5.18
N GLY A 571 -15.11 4.36 -5.20
CA GLY A 571 -16.21 3.59 -5.80
C GLY A 571 -16.05 2.10 -5.61
N LEU A 572 -17.05 1.37 -6.11
CA LEU A 572 -17.09 -0.08 -6.11
C LEU A 572 -16.55 -0.64 -7.42
N VAL A 573 -15.73 -1.65 -7.32
CA VAL A 573 -15.38 -2.51 -8.45
C VAL A 573 -16.14 -3.82 -8.30
N THR A 574 -16.95 -4.15 -9.30
CA THR A 574 -17.83 -5.32 -9.27
C THR A 574 -17.41 -6.30 -10.37
N TRP A 575 -17.33 -7.58 -10.04
CA TRP A 575 -17.06 -8.65 -10.99
C TRP A 575 -17.82 -9.93 -10.66
N ILE A 576 -17.86 -10.84 -11.62
CA ILE A 576 -18.31 -12.21 -11.43
C ILE A 576 -17.07 -13.10 -11.51
N GLY A 577 -16.81 -13.84 -10.44
CA GLY A 577 -15.65 -14.72 -10.36
C GLY A 577 -15.86 -16.02 -11.14
N ASN A 578 -14.91 -16.37 -11.99
CA ASN A 578 -14.96 -17.58 -12.80
C ASN A 578 -14.35 -18.77 -12.05
N HIS A 579 -14.86 -19.99 -12.31
CA HIS A 579 -14.36 -21.21 -11.67
C HIS A 579 -13.03 -21.75 -12.27
N ASP A 580 -12.51 -21.12 -13.34
CA ASP A 580 -11.21 -21.43 -13.93
C ASP A 580 -10.05 -20.67 -13.28
N PHE A 581 -10.30 -19.96 -12.18
CA PHE A 581 -9.32 -19.27 -11.38
C PHE A 581 -8.44 -20.29 -10.62
N ILE A 582 -7.12 -20.23 -10.77
CA ILE A 582 -6.19 -21.12 -10.09
C ILE A 582 -5.12 -20.35 -9.31
N GLU A 583 -4.56 -21.04 -8.33
CA GLU A 583 -3.43 -20.51 -7.56
C GLU A 583 -2.15 -20.49 -8.37
N LYS A 584 -1.31 -19.52 -8.13
CA LYS A 584 0.04 -19.40 -8.70
C LYS A 584 1.00 -18.89 -7.65
N ASN A 585 2.22 -19.39 -7.68
CA ASN A 585 3.32 -18.82 -6.89
C ASN A 585 3.89 -17.60 -7.62
N ILE A 586 3.63 -16.40 -7.09
CA ILE A 586 4.23 -15.13 -7.50
C ILE A 586 4.74 -14.46 -6.23
N PHE A 587 5.90 -13.79 -6.30
CA PHE A 587 6.52 -13.12 -5.15
C PHE A 587 6.74 -14.05 -3.93
N ARG A 588 7.06 -15.33 -4.17
CA ARG A 588 7.20 -16.39 -3.15
C ARG A 588 5.91 -16.70 -2.36
N LYS A 589 4.75 -16.19 -2.83
CA LYS A 589 3.44 -16.45 -2.23
C LYS A 589 2.57 -17.24 -3.21
N THR A 590 2.03 -18.36 -2.76
CA THR A 590 1.04 -19.13 -3.51
C THR A 590 -0.33 -18.59 -3.18
N ARG A 591 -0.95 -17.88 -4.12
CA ARG A 591 -2.25 -17.20 -3.98
C ARG A 591 -3.05 -17.26 -5.27
N TYR A 592 -4.31 -16.90 -5.17
CA TYR A 592 -5.17 -16.58 -6.31
C TYR A 592 -4.96 -15.12 -6.67
N TRP A 593 -4.37 -14.86 -7.84
CA TRP A 593 -3.90 -13.52 -8.21
C TRP A 593 -4.83 -12.83 -9.21
N ILE A 594 -5.21 -11.61 -8.89
CA ILE A 594 -5.75 -10.63 -9.84
C ILE A 594 -4.64 -9.61 -10.07
N ARG A 595 -4.43 -9.21 -11.33
CA ARG A 595 -3.53 -8.12 -11.68
C ARG A 595 -4.25 -7.03 -12.43
N ILE A 596 -3.81 -5.80 -12.22
CA ILE A 596 -4.38 -4.59 -12.81
C ILE A 596 -3.25 -3.87 -13.51
N GLN A 597 -3.35 -3.69 -14.84
CA GLN A 597 -2.29 -3.14 -15.66
C GLN A 597 -2.66 -1.80 -16.25
N ASP A 598 -1.72 -0.84 -16.19
CA ASP A 598 -1.73 0.38 -16.97
C ASP A 598 -1.05 0.13 -18.34
N ILE A 599 -1.83 -0.12 -19.39
CA ILE A 599 -1.31 -0.54 -20.69
C ILE A 599 -0.54 0.58 -21.37
N GLU A 600 -1.00 1.82 -21.23
CA GLU A 600 -0.37 2.98 -21.85
C GLU A 600 0.87 3.46 -21.11
N ASN A 601 1.20 2.81 -19.97
CA ASN A 601 2.27 3.22 -19.06
C ASN A 601 2.22 4.71 -18.68
N THR A 602 1.01 5.23 -18.52
CA THR A 602 0.76 6.65 -18.28
C THR A 602 1.28 7.07 -16.91
N TYR A 603 1.17 6.18 -15.91
CA TYR A 603 1.72 6.41 -14.57
C TYR A 603 3.25 6.32 -14.53
N GLY A 604 3.86 5.58 -15.46
CA GLY A 604 5.31 5.47 -15.61
C GLY A 604 5.95 6.69 -16.23
N MET A 605 5.18 7.47 -16.98
CA MET A 605 5.68 8.71 -17.57
C MET A 605 5.78 9.81 -16.51
N TYR A 606 6.92 10.47 -16.41
CA TYR A 606 7.24 11.54 -15.44
C TYR A 606 6.28 12.74 -15.42
N HIS A 607 5.23 12.74 -16.26
CA HIS A 607 4.33 13.87 -16.48
C HIS A 607 2.92 13.68 -15.93
N THR A 608 2.59 12.54 -15.29
CA THR A 608 1.29 12.39 -14.62
C THR A 608 1.21 13.32 -13.43
N ARG A 609 0.33 14.30 -13.53
CA ARG A 609 0.08 15.29 -12.45
C ARG A 609 -0.62 14.69 -11.23
N PHE A 610 -1.15 13.49 -11.36
CA PHE A 610 -1.93 12.83 -10.32
C PHE A 610 -1.62 11.33 -10.29
N ILE A 611 -1.32 10.82 -9.11
CA ILE A 611 -1.23 9.38 -8.81
C ILE A 611 -2.29 9.07 -7.76
N PRO A 612 -3.18 8.09 -7.99
CA PRO A 612 -4.19 7.73 -7.01
C PRO A 612 -3.56 7.31 -5.69
N ARG A 613 -4.08 7.87 -4.60
CA ARG A 613 -3.76 7.44 -3.25
C ARG A 613 -4.95 6.70 -2.69
N ILE A 614 -4.75 5.45 -2.36
CA ILE A 614 -5.76 4.57 -1.77
C ILE A 614 -5.59 4.60 -0.26
N ASP A 615 -6.69 4.86 0.45
CA ASP A 615 -6.71 4.84 1.91
C ASP A 615 -7.08 3.45 2.43
N ASP A 616 -8.03 2.78 1.76
CA ASP A 616 -8.51 1.47 2.19
C ASP A 616 -9.15 0.68 1.05
N ILE A 617 -9.11 -0.65 1.16
CA ILE A 617 -9.74 -1.59 0.23
C ILE A 617 -10.54 -2.61 1.03
N CYS A 618 -11.85 -2.64 0.78
CA CYS A 618 -12.76 -3.53 1.48
C CYS A 618 -13.50 -4.44 0.50
N LEU A 619 -13.27 -5.75 0.61
CA LEU A 619 -14.04 -6.76 -0.13
C LEU A 619 -15.42 -6.94 0.53
N ASN A 620 -16.36 -7.54 -0.19
CA ASN A 620 -17.73 -7.78 0.30
C ASN A 620 -18.47 -6.51 0.73
N THR A 621 -18.27 -5.42 -0.01
CA THR A 621 -18.81 -4.10 0.33
C THR A 621 -19.86 -3.66 -0.67
N THR A 622 -20.98 -3.11 -0.19
CA THR A 622 -22.03 -2.54 -1.04
C THR A 622 -22.50 -1.19 -0.52
N LYS A 623 -23.28 -0.47 -1.35
CA LYS A 623 -23.86 0.82 -0.98
C LYS A 623 -25.05 0.65 -0.06
N ILE A 624 -25.18 1.57 0.88
CA ILE A 624 -26.33 1.68 1.80
C ILE A 624 -26.92 3.08 1.77
N ILE A 625 -28.17 3.17 2.18
CA ILE A 625 -28.92 4.41 2.27
C ILE A 625 -29.78 4.43 3.54
N HIS A 626 -29.85 5.60 4.18
CA HIS A 626 -30.69 5.82 5.37
C HIS A 626 -32.15 6.02 4.94
N LEU A 627 -32.77 4.96 4.45
CA LEU A 627 -34.17 4.88 4.05
C LEU A 627 -34.77 3.54 4.45
N GLN A 628 -36.06 3.53 4.65
CA GLN A 628 -36.86 2.33 4.81
C GLN A 628 -37.87 2.25 3.68
N ASN A 629 -38.02 1.06 3.11
CA ASN A 629 -39.00 0.78 2.06
C ASN A 629 -40.28 0.25 2.69
N LYS A 630 -41.40 0.87 2.37
CA LYS A 630 -42.76 0.42 2.73
C LYS A 630 -43.53 0.08 1.48
N GLU A 631 -43.79 -1.20 1.30
CA GLU A 631 -44.60 -1.68 0.17
C GLU A 631 -46.01 -2.00 0.59
N GLY A 632 -46.97 -1.63 -0.23
CA GLY A 632 -48.34 -2.04 -0.13
C GLY A 632 -49.12 -1.47 1.05
N GLU A 633 -48.82 -0.25 1.48
CA GLU A 633 -49.68 0.41 2.49
C GLU A 633 -51.03 0.68 1.83
N LEU A 634 -52.08 0.22 2.52
CA LEU A 634 -53.45 0.28 2.00
C LEU A 634 -54.24 1.37 2.72
N LEU A 635 -54.74 2.32 1.92
CA LEU A 635 -55.58 3.42 2.41
C LEU A 635 -57.03 3.21 1.91
N PHE A 636 -57.95 3.64 2.73
CA PHE A 636 -59.39 3.47 2.48
C PHE A 636 -60.09 4.81 2.27
N VAL A 637 -60.89 4.91 1.21
CA VAL A 637 -61.72 6.09 0.91
C VAL A 637 -63.17 5.78 1.25
N GLU A 638 -63.63 6.26 2.43
CA GLU A 638 -64.98 6.09 2.88
C GLU A 638 -66.00 6.87 2.04
N GLN A 639 -65.69 8.12 1.78
CA GLN A 639 -66.46 9.03 0.94
C GLN A 639 -65.57 9.85 0.03
N PRO A 640 -65.78 9.85 -1.29
CA PRO A 640 -65.08 10.68 -2.21
C PRO A 640 -65.55 12.15 -2.02
N THR A 641 -64.70 12.95 -1.36
CA THR A 641 -64.97 14.37 -1.11
C THR A 641 -63.98 15.24 -1.89
N GLU A 642 -64.41 16.45 -2.23
CA GLU A 642 -63.53 17.46 -2.79
C GLU A 642 -62.40 17.73 -1.79
N PHE A 643 -61.15 17.89 -2.33
CA PHE A 643 -59.93 18.11 -1.54
C PHE A 643 -59.68 17.02 -0.50
N LEU A 644 -59.93 15.77 -0.87
CA LEU A 644 -59.68 14.62 0.01
C LEU A 644 -58.22 14.60 0.43
N THR A 645 -57.96 14.42 1.73
CA THR A 645 -56.60 14.24 2.30
C THR A 645 -56.53 12.88 2.99
N LEU A 646 -55.42 12.18 2.73
CA LEU A 646 -55.14 10.88 3.37
C LEU A 646 -53.69 10.89 3.93
N SER A 647 -53.54 10.52 5.20
CA SER A 647 -52.24 10.44 5.85
C SER A 647 -51.64 9.05 5.73
N LEU A 648 -50.39 8.97 5.37
CA LEU A 648 -49.53 7.79 5.41
C LEU A 648 -49.15 7.46 6.85
N MET A 649 -48.74 6.25 7.12
CA MET A 649 -48.31 5.79 8.43
C MET A 649 -46.98 6.47 8.85
N ASN A 650 -46.12 6.80 7.89
CA ASN A 650 -44.80 7.37 8.14
C ASN A 650 -44.62 8.77 7.51
N THR A 651 -43.86 9.60 8.17
CA THR A 651 -43.48 10.94 7.73
C THR A 651 -42.10 10.92 6.98
N LYS A 652 -41.60 12.07 6.53
CA LYS A 652 -40.33 12.20 5.80
C LYS A 652 -40.26 11.32 4.55
N VAL A 653 -41.29 11.35 3.70
CA VAL A 653 -41.43 10.53 2.49
C VAL A 653 -40.46 11.04 1.40
N CYS A 654 -39.57 10.18 0.93
CA CYS A 654 -38.58 10.51 -0.11
C CYS A 654 -39.07 10.18 -1.51
N TRP A 655 -39.61 9.00 -1.70
CA TRP A 655 -40.15 8.51 -2.97
C TRP A 655 -41.50 7.84 -2.73
N ILE A 656 -42.40 7.98 -3.70
CA ILE A 656 -43.78 7.44 -3.56
C ILE A 656 -44.34 7.02 -4.90
N GLN A 657 -45.16 5.97 -4.88
CA GLN A 657 -46.03 5.53 -5.96
C GLN A 657 -47.40 5.26 -5.43
N VAL A 658 -48.40 5.92 -5.99
CA VAL A 658 -49.79 5.77 -5.59
C VAL A 658 -50.54 5.01 -6.68
N TRP A 659 -51.20 3.90 -6.28
CA TRP A 659 -52.03 3.07 -7.13
C TRP A 659 -53.45 3.11 -6.60
N VAL A 660 -54.42 3.45 -7.46
CA VAL A 660 -55.81 3.57 -7.07
C VAL A 660 -56.60 2.45 -7.74
N ASN A 661 -57.48 1.78 -7.00
CA ASN A 661 -58.35 0.72 -7.49
C ASN A 661 -59.53 1.35 -8.26
N GLU A 662 -59.53 1.21 -9.57
CA GLU A 662 -60.56 1.73 -10.48
C GLU A 662 -61.33 0.63 -11.22
N THR A 663 -61.42 -0.59 -10.67
CA THR A 663 -61.97 -1.78 -11.30
C THR A 663 -63.32 -1.55 -11.97
N ASN A 664 -64.21 -0.74 -11.36
CA ASN A 664 -65.56 -0.49 -11.86
C ASN A 664 -65.71 0.83 -12.65
N ASN A 665 -64.64 1.62 -12.81
CA ASN A 665 -64.72 2.98 -13.32
C ASN A 665 -63.98 3.17 -14.65
N LEU A 666 -63.42 2.10 -15.25
CA LEU A 666 -62.66 2.16 -16.47
C LEU A 666 -63.43 1.67 -17.70
N SER A 667 -63.37 2.38 -18.79
CA SER A 667 -63.81 1.93 -20.10
C SER A 667 -62.73 1.08 -20.78
N LEU A 668 -63.12 0.14 -21.65
CA LEU A 668 -62.18 -0.71 -22.39
C LEU A 668 -61.12 0.10 -23.15
N SER A 669 -61.54 1.21 -23.74
CA SER A 669 -60.60 2.10 -24.45
C SER A 669 -59.58 2.83 -23.54
N GLU A 670 -59.92 3.02 -22.28
CA GLU A 670 -58.99 3.57 -21.27
C GLU A 670 -58.04 2.50 -20.76
N ILE A 671 -58.50 1.28 -20.60
CA ILE A 671 -57.64 0.14 -20.24
C ILE A 671 -56.55 -0.07 -21.26
N ASP A 672 -56.90 -0.07 -22.57
CA ASP A 672 -55.90 -0.22 -23.64
C ASP A 672 -54.84 0.89 -23.61
N LYS A 673 -55.21 2.17 -23.47
CA LYS A 673 -54.30 3.29 -23.37
C LYS A 673 -53.41 3.25 -22.14
N LEU A 674 -53.94 2.86 -21.00
CA LEU A 674 -53.17 2.80 -19.76
C LEU A 674 -52.24 1.57 -19.76
N THR A 675 -52.61 0.50 -20.47
CA THR A 675 -51.73 -0.67 -20.66
C THR A 675 -50.53 -0.31 -21.54
N GLU A 676 -50.74 0.39 -22.66
CA GLU A 676 -49.63 0.87 -23.51
C GLU A 676 -48.65 1.75 -22.76
N ASN A 677 -49.12 2.55 -21.80
CA ASN A 677 -48.32 3.43 -20.99
C ASN A 677 -47.72 2.76 -19.71
N LYS A 678 -47.91 1.47 -19.52
CA LYS A 678 -47.51 0.71 -18.32
C LYS A 678 -48.03 1.32 -17.01
N ARG A 679 -49.25 1.82 -17.00
CA ARG A 679 -49.89 2.45 -15.85
C ARG A 679 -50.97 1.57 -15.19
N LEU A 680 -51.10 0.33 -15.62
CA LEU A 680 -52.04 -0.63 -15.09
C LEU A 680 -51.34 -1.81 -14.45
N ASP A 681 -51.87 -2.23 -13.32
CA ASP A 681 -51.62 -3.50 -12.68
C ASP A 681 -52.93 -4.25 -12.49
N ILE A 682 -53.10 -5.39 -13.17
CA ILE A 682 -54.36 -6.16 -13.19
C ILE A 682 -54.11 -7.43 -12.40
N VAL A 683 -54.87 -7.57 -11.32
CA VAL A 683 -54.87 -8.78 -10.49
C VAL A 683 -56.01 -9.71 -10.96
N TYR A 684 -55.64 -10.96 -11.25
CA TYR A 684 -56.59 -12.01 -11.66
C TYR A 684 -56.79 -13.00 -10.51
N SER A 685 -58.02 -13.43 -10.33
CA SER A 685 -58.34 -14.53 -9.42
C SER A 685 -57.83 -15.86 -9.98
N ASP A 686 -57.79 -16.92 -9.18
CA ASP A 686 -57.38 -18.26 -9.57
C ASP A 686 -58.20 -18.82 -10.76
N ASN A 687 -59.38 -18.27 -11.00
CA ASN A 687 -60.28 -18.65 -12.11
C ASN A 687 -60.06 -17.81 -13.39
N GLY A 688 -59.06 -16.93 -13.43
CA GLY A 688 -58.76 -16.07 -14.60
C GLY A 688 -59.71 -14.86 -14.76
N VAL A 689 -60.57 -14.59 -13.78
CA VAL A 689 -61.45 -13.40 -13.76
C VAL A 689 -60.67 -12.23 -13.15
N ILE A 690 -60.88 -11.04 -13.71
CA ILE A 690 -60.26 -9.81 -13.16
C ILE A 690 -60.83 -9.58 -11.76
N GLU A 691 -59.99 -9.57 -10.75
CA GLU A 691 -60.33 -9.28 -9.38
C GLU A 691 -60.26 -7.79 -9.08
N SER A 692 -59.13 -7.17 -9.47
CA SER A 692 -58.92 -5.73 -9.31
C SER A 692 -58.04 -5.13 -10.40
N ILE A 693 -58.29 -3.87 -10.73
CA ILE A 693 -57.51 -3.07 -11.66
C ILE A 693 -56.95 -1.87 -10.93
N TRP A 694 -55.65 -1.85 -10.75
CA TRP A 694 -54.97 -0.76 -10.10
C TRP A 694 -54.39 0.17 -11.14
N VAL A 695 -54.67 1.49 -11.03
CA VAL A 695 -54.16 2.54 -11.90
C VAL A 695 -53.16 3.38 -11.19
N LYS A 696 -51.96 3.54 -11.79
CA LYS A 696 -50.91 4.41 -11.25
C LYS A 696 -51.29 5.87 -11.47
N TRP A 697 -51.41 6.64 -10.39
CA TRP A 697 -51.63 8.06 -10.42
C TRP A 697 -50.31 8.83 -10.44
N GLU A 698 -50.30 10.07 -10.93
CA GLU A 698 -49.10 10.91 -11.10
C GLU A 698 -49.06 12.00 -10.04
N GLU A 699 -47.87 12.18 -9.51
CA GLU A 699 -47.57 13.30 -8.63
C GLU A 699 -47.43 14.59 -9.47
N VAL A 700 -48.06 15.65 -9.02
CA VAL A 700 -47.93 17.00 -9.59
C VAL A 700 -47.57 17.99 -8.51
N SER A 701 -46.96 19.13 -8.91
CA SER A 701 -46.63 20.21 -7.99
C SER A 701 -47.85 21.07 -7.63
N ASP A 702 -48.83 21.14 -8.55
CA ASP A 702 -50.08 21.87 -8.38
C ASP A 702 -51.14 21.31 -9.38
N PHE A 703 -52.39 21.59 -9.14
CA PHE A 703 -53.47 21.14 -9.98
C PHE A 703 -53.88 22.11 -11.13
N SER A 704 -53.12 23.23 -11.31
CA SER A 704 -53.50 24.29 -12.28
C SER A 704 -53.59 23.82 -13.71
N LEU A 705 -52.80 22.85 -14.13
CA LEU A 705 -52.79 22.25 -15.46
C LEU A 705 -53.62 20.95 -15.56
N SER A 706 -54.29 20.55 -14.50
CA SER A 706 -55.05 19.31 -14.45
C SER A 706 -56.51 19.57 -14.86
N ASN A 707 -57.14 18.51 -15.29
CA ASN A 707 -58.58 18.51 -15.62
C ASN A 707 -59.31 17.38 -14.85
N GLY A 708 -60.62 17.35 -14.79
CA GLY A 708 -61.37 16.42 -14.02
C GLY A 708 -61.17 14.93 -14.34
N LYS A 709 -60.42 14.57 -15.41
CA LYS A 709 -60.00 13.22 -15.74
C LYS A 709 -58.52 12.93 -15.45
N SER A 710 -57.76 13.94 -15.01
CA SER A 710 -56.39 13.80 -14.70
C SER A 710 -56.20 13.06 -13.37
N ARG A 711 -55.52 11.91 -13.39
CA ARG A 711 -55.22 11.08 -12.24
C ARG A 711 -54.00 11.59 -11.53
N HIS A 712 -54.14 12.73 -10.83
CA HIS A 712 -53.05 13.47 -10.21
C HIS A 712 -53.27 13.57 -8.71
N TYR A 713 -52.18 13.63 -7.95
CA TYR A 713 -52.16 13.89 -6.53
C TYR A 713 -51.03 14.82 -6.16
N LEU A 714 -51.14 15.51 -5.04
CA LEU A 714 -50.08 16.22 -4.37
C LEU A 714 -49.67 15.45 -3.12
N ILE A 715 -48.46 15.57 -2.71
CA ILE A 715 -47.95 15.03 -1.44
C ILE A 715 -47.23 16.09 -0.63
N ASP A 716 -47.60 16.22 0.64
CA ASP A 716 -46.75 16.78 1.64
C ASP A 716 -45.80 15.70 2.13
N ARG A 717 -44.53 15.76 1.65
CA ARG A 717 -43.53 14.75 1.94
C ARG A 717 -43.08 14.75 3.38
N ASN A 718 -43.14 15.91 4.06
CA ASN A 718 -42.69 16.05 5.43
C ASN A 718 -43.66 15.44 6.42
N GLU A 719 -44.98 15.69 6.19
CA GLU A 719 -46.04 15.16 7.03
C GLU A 719 -46.59 13.80 6.56
N GLY A 720 -46.21 13.36 5.33
CA GLY A 720 -46.71 12.12 4.76
C GLY A 720 -48.19 12.19 4.38
N VAL A 721 -48.70 13.35 3.89
CA VAL A 721 -50.11 13.56 3.56
C VAL A 721 -50.33 13.65 2.06
N LEU A 722 -51.19 12.80 1.52
CA LEU A 722 -51.69 12.85 0.16
C LEU A 722 -52.84 13.81 0.03
N HIS A 723 -52.85 14.68 -0.96
CA HIS A 723 -53.91 15.61 -1.28
C HIS A 723 -54.46 15.30 -2.67
N PHE A 724 -55.78 15.16 -2.76
CA PHE A 724 -56.49 14.97 -4.01
C PHE A 724 -57.23 16.27 -4.38
N SER A 725 -57.67 16.37 -5.61
CA SER A 725 -58.27 17.58 -6.15
C SER A 725 -59.79 17.69 -5.91
N ASP A 726 -60.42 18.68 -6.52
CA ASP A 726 -61.83 19.03 -6.41
C ASP A 726 -62.77 18.29 -7.41
N GLY A 727 -62.22 17.39 -8.25
CA GLY A 727 -62.95 16.73 -9.33
C GLY A 727 -63.10 17.55 -10.61
N ILE A 728 -62.75 18.84 -10.60
CA ILE A 728 -62.70 19.73 -11.76
C ILE A 728 -61.28 19.90 -12.29
N HIS A 729 -60.36 20.16 -11.38
CA HIS A 729 -58.91 20.36 -11.64
C HIS A 729 -58.08 19.11 -11.35
N GLY A 730 -58.69 17.92 -11.33
CA GLY A 730 -58.10 16.60 -11.07
C GLY A 730 -59.16 15.62 -10.64
N ALA A 731 -58.96 14.33 -10.90
CA ALA A 731 -59.89 13.28 -10.48
C ALA A 731 -59.91 13.11 -8.96
N ILE A 732 -61.04 12.68 -8.42
CA ILE A 732 -61.14 12.24 -7.02
C ILE A 732 -61.06 10.71 -6.99
N PRO A 733 -60.32 10.07 -6.07
CA PRO A 733 -60.30 8.62 -5.94
C PRO A 733 -61.70 8.07 -5.68
N PRO A 734 -62.12 6.96 -6.36
CA PRO A 734 -63.46 6.41 -6.22
C PRO A 734 -63.66 5.82 -4.82
N LYS A 735 -64.94 5.72 -4.43
CA LYS A 735 -65.36 5.01 -3.19
C LYS A 735 -65.10 3.52 -3.37
N GLY A 736 -64.40 2.91 -2.41
CA GLY A 736 -64.21 1.48 -2.34
C GLY A 736 -64.99 0.81 -1.18
N GLN A 737 -65.36 -0.44 -1.35
CA GLN A 737 -65.91 -1.24 -0.25
C GLN A 737 -64.80 -1.92 0.58
N GLN A 738 -63.62 -1.97 0.06
CA GLN A 738 -62.37 -2.45 0.64
C GLN A 738 -61.23 -1.54 0.19
N GLU A 739 -60.01 -2.00 0.24
CA GLU A 739 -58.77 -1.31 -0.16
C GLU A 739 -58.90 -0.47 -1.43
N THR A 740 -58.80 0.85 -1.26
CA THR A 740 -59.05 1.77 -2.36
C THR A 740 -57.76 2.31 -2.98
N ILE A 741 -56.75 2.54 -2.17
CA ILE A 741 -55.48 3.09 -2.59
C ILE A 741 -54.36 2.24 -2.00
N LYS A 742 -53.44 1.80 -2.85
CA LYS A 742 -52.20 1.10 -2.48
C LYS A 742 -51.02 2.04 -2.70
N VAL A 743 -50.23 2.22 -1.68
CA VAL A 743 -49.08 3.14 -1.71
C VAL A 743 -47.79 2.39 -1.43
N ASN A 744 -46.82 2.53 -2.35
CA ASN A 744 -45.47 2.07 -2.14
C ASN A 744 -44.59 3.33 -1.96
N TYR A 745 -43.85 3.40 -0.88
CA TYR A 745 -43.04 4.59 -0.64
C TYR A 745 -41.80 4.27 0.18
N THR A 746 -40.80 5.15 0.08
CA THR A 746 -39.63 5.13 0.94
C THR A 746 -39.65 6.34 1.88
N PHE A 747 -39.27 6.15 3.11
CA PHE A 747 -39.27 7.17 4.14
C PHE A 747 -37.99 7.14 4.97
N GLY A 748 -37.64 8.24 5.60
CA GLY A 748 -36.42 8.42 6.40
C GLY A 748 -35.59 9.61 5.95
N GLY A 749 -34.29 9.56 6.14
CA GLY A 749 -33.39 10.68 5.86
C GLY A 749 -33.21 11.60 7.05
N GLY A 750 -32.32 12.58 6.92
CA GLY A 750 -31.95 13.52 7.97
C GLY A 750 -30.45 13.50 8.24
N GLU A 751 -29.96 14.54 8.95
CA GLU A 751 -28.54 14.65 9.35
C GLU A 751 -28.12 13.58 10.33
N GLU A 752 -29.05 13.00 11.08
CA GLU A 752 -28.81 11.92 12.03
C GLU A 752 -28.18 10.69 11.37
N GLY A 753 -28.52 10.46 10.08
CA GLY A 753 -27.96 9.40 9.27
C GLY A 753 -26.48 9.60 8.90
N ASN A 754 -25.86 10.74 9.15
CA ASN A 754 -24.42 10.96 8.94
C ASN A 754 -23.65 10.38 10.13
N LEU A 755 -23.13 9.18 9.95
CA LEU A 755 -22.48 8.39 11.01
C LEU A 755 -20.97 8.31 10.80
N GLU A 756 -20.26 8.15 11.91
CA GLU A 756 -18.83 7.84 11.92
C GLU A 756 -18.54 6.40 11.49
N ILE A 757 -17.25 6.10 11.25
CA ILE A 757 -16.79 4.76 10.91
C ILE A 757 -17.15 3.76 12.02
N ASN A 758 -17.52 2.53 11.66
CA ASN A 758 -17.86 1.43 12.58
C ASN A 758 -19.08 1.70 13.50
N GLN A 759 -20.01 2.55 13.10
CA GLN A 759 -21.25 2.77 13.85
C GLN A 759 -22.43 1.88 13.39
N ILE A 760 -22.33 1.24 12.24
CA ILE A 760 -23.33 0.27 11.78
C ILE A 760 -22.77 -1.13 12.00
N GLN A 761 -23.31 -1.88 12.96
CA GLN A 761 -22.71 -3.15 13.41
C GLN A 761 -23.69 -4.31 13.48
N MET A 762 -24.98 -4.10 13.23
CA MET A 762 -26.00 -5.13 13.38
C MET A 762 -26.91 -5.22 12.17
N LEU A 763 -27.40 -6.44 11.90
CA LEU A 763 -28.49 -6.70 10.96
C LEU A 763 -29.82 -6.65 11.72
N ASN A 764 -30.83 -6.00 11.14
CA ASN A 764 -32.20 -6.00 11.71
C ASN A 764 -32.87 -7.36 11.52
N ALA A 765 -32.54 -8.06 10.42
CA ALA A 765 -32.99 -9.43 10.16
C ALA A 765 -31.76 -10.31 9.86
N SER A 766 -31.74 -11.54 10.37
CA SER A 766 -30.64 -12.46 10.15
C SER A 766 -30.52 -12.84 8.67
N VAL A 767 -29.41 -12.53 8.05
CA VAL A 767 -29.01 -13.08 6.76
C VAL A 767 -28.11 -14.29 7.06
N GLY A 768 -28.40 -15.42 6.40
CA GLY A 768 -27.65 -16.65 6.66
C GLY A 768 -26.15 -16.46 6.44
N PHE A 769 -25.35 -16.92 7.41
CA PHE A 769 -23.87 -16.95 7.33
C PHE A 769 -23.15 -15.59 7.31
N ILE A 770 -23.79 -14.47 7.63
CA ILE A 770 -23.11 -13.21 7.90
C ILE A 770 -22.77 -13.14 9.39
N SER A 771 -21.51 -12.97 9.73
CA SER A 771 -21.03 -12.90 11.11
C SER A 771 -20.82 -11.48 11.62
N THR A 772 -20.35 -10.58 10.78
CA THR A 772 -20.06 -9.20 11.12
C THR A 772 -20.54 -8.26 10.01
N VAL A 773 -20.89 -7.07 10.42
CA VAL A 773 -21.28 -5.98 9.54
C VAL A 773 -20.60 -4.72 10.03
N THR A 774 -20.01 -3.94 9.15
CA THR A 774 -19.36 -2.68 9.52
C THR A 774 -19.36 -1.68 8.37
N ASN A 775 -19.53 -0.40 8.68
CA ASN A 775 -19.33 0.66 7.71
C ASN A 775 -17.83 1.08 7.71
N PRO A 776 -17.07 0.80 6.65
CA PRO A 776 -15.64 1.12 6.58
C PRO A 776 -15.37 2.62 6.40
N THR A 777 -16.34 3.37 5.92
CA THR A 777 -16.28 4.81 5.72
C THR A 777 -17.41 5.50 6.48
N LYS A 778 -17.26 6.82 6.70
CA LYS A 778 -18.37 7.63 7.21
C LYS A 778 -19.54 7.60 6.24
N THR A 779 -20.77 7.64 6.76
CA THR A 779 -21.94 7.92 5.93
C THR A 779 -22.07 9.43 5.74
N TYR A 780 -22.62 9.85 4.62
CA TYR A 780 -22.61 11.23 4.17
C TYR A 780 -23.88 11.61 3.43
N GLY A 781 -24.09 12.89 3.28
CA GLY A 781 -25.09 13.45 2.40
C GLY A 781 -26.48 13.60 3.01
N GLY A 782 -26.68 13.16 4.27
CA GLY A 782 -27.93 13.33 4.99
C GLY A 782 -28.17 14.80 5.35
N CYS A 783 -29.39 15.28 5.11
CA CYS A 783 -29.85 16.61 5.50
C CYS A 783 -31.29 16.54 6.04
N ASP A 784 -31.59 17.34 7.05
CA ASP A 784 -32.94 17.44 7.58
C ASP A 784 -33.88 18.16 6.63
N VAL A 785 -35.15 18.20 6.96
CA VAL A 785 -36.16 19.00 6.26
C VAL A 785 -35.71 20.45 6.20
N GLU A 786 -35.97 21.12 5.07
CA GLU A 786 -35.60 22.50 4.88
C GLU A 786 -36.23 23.43 5.93
N ASN A 787 -35.41 24.30 6.51
CA ASN A 787 -35.90 25.29 7.45
C ASN A 787 -36.78 26.34 6.70
N ILE A 788 -37.80 26.82 7.35
CA ILE A 788 -38.73 27.83 6.81
C ILE A 788 -38.01 29.11 6.33
N TYR A 789 -36.97 29.55 7.03
CA TYR A 789 -36.20 30.74 6.66
C TYR A 789 -35.34 30.54 5.42
N ASP A 790 -34.79 29.34 5.28
CA ASP A 790 -34.01 28.94 4.08
C ASP A 790 -34.93 28.79 2.89
N SER A 791 -36.14 28.26 3.09
CA SER A 791 -37.19 28.19 2.08
C SER A 791 -37.58 29.57 1.58
N PHE A 792 -37.77 30.55 2.47
CA PHE A 792 -38.08 31.93 2.06
C PHE A 792 -36.96 32.53 1.20
N LYS A 793 -35.72 32.31 1.56
CA LYS A 793 -34.57 32.78 0.81
C LYS A 793 -34.51 32.13 -0.56
N ARG A 794 -34.58 30.78 -0.61
CA ARG A 794 -34.56 29.99 -1.85
C ARG A 794 -35.69 30.40 -2.81
N ASN A 795 -36.91 30.56 -2.30
CA ASN A 795 -38.06 30.94 -3.13
C ASN A 795 -37.92 32.35 -3.67
N ALA A 796 -37.36 33.31 -2.92
CA ALA A 796 -37.05 34.64 -3.43
C ALA A 796 -35.97 34.60 -4.53
N GLU A 797 -34.93 33.80 -4.37
CA GLU A 797 -33.87 33.54 -5.35
C GLU A 797 -34.47 32.89 -6.59
N THR A 798 -35.35 31.88 -6.45
CA THR A 798 -36.05 31.21 -7.55
C THR A 798 -36.88 32.15 -8.41
N LEU A 799 -37.57 33.13 -7.82
CA LEU A 799 -38.27 34.16 -8.55
C LEU A 799 -37.33 35.02 -9.40
N THR A 800 -36.10 35.25 -8.95
CA THR A 800 -35.10 36.01 -9.64
C THR A 800 -34.50 35.28 -10.84
N HIS A 801 -33.97 34.09 -10.63
CA HIS A 801 -33.29 33.31 -11.71
C HIS A 801 -34.25 32.41 -12.53
N ARG A 802 -35.48 32.12 -12.05
CA ARG A 802 -36.49 31.31 -12.77
C ARG A 802 -35.94 30.00 -13.28
N ASN A 803 -35.11 29.31 -12.46
CA ASN A 803 -34.40 28.08 -12.80
C ASN A 803 -33.54 28.15 -14.08
N ARG A 804 -32.94 29.30 -14.36
CA ARG A 804 -32.01 29.49 -15.48
C ARG A 804 -30.68 30.01 -15.02
N CYS A 805 -29.64 29.34 -15.36
CA CYS A 805 -28.26 29.70 -15.07
C CYS A 805 -27.74 30.69 -16.12
N VAL A 806 -27.79 31.99 -15.88
CA VAL A 806 -27.32 33.05 -16.78
C VAL A 806 -26.18 33.86 -16.13
N THR A 807 -26.36 34.28 -14.88
CA THR A 807 -25.35 35.02 -14.12
C THR A 807 -24.55 34.06 -13.21
N ARG A 808 -23.39 34.54 -12.72
CA ARG A 808 -22.61 33.79 -11.72
C ARG A 808 -23.42 33.45 -10.47
N THR A 809 -24.24 34.40 -10.02
CA THR A 809 -25.10 34.26 -8.85
C THR A 809 -26.14 33.15 -9.06
N ASP A 810 -26.75 33.10 -10.28
CA ASP A 810 -27.73 32.06 -10.59
C ASP A 810 -27.12 30.65 -10.47
N TYR A 811 -25.88 30.47 -11.00
CA TYR A 811 -25.15 29.19 -10.84
C TYR A 811 -24.91 28.85 -9.38
N GLU A 812 -24.54 29.84 -8.54
CA GLU A 812 -24.29 29.66 -7.12
C GLU A 812 -25.58 29.29 -6.37
N GLU A 813 -26.69 30.00 -6.60
CA GLU A 813 -27.99 29.80 -5.95
C GLU A 813 -28.65 28.47 -6.37
N ILE A 814 -28.69 28.19 -7.68
CA ILE A 814 -29.26 26.94 -8.21
C ILE A 814 -28.45 25.73 -7.74
N SER A 815 -27.12 25.83 -7.64
CA SER A 815 -26.28 24.75 -7.08
C SER A 815 -26.61 24.48 -5.63
N LYS A 816 -26.84 25.49 -4.81
CA LYS A 816 -27.25 25.31 -3.41
C LYS A 816 -28.65 24.72 -3.27
N ALA A 817 -29.57 25.13 -4.15
CA ALA A 817 -30.91 24.57 -4.17
C ALA A 817 -30.92 23.09 -4.59
N ALA A 818 -30.05 22.70 -5.54
CA ALA A 818 -29.91 21.33 -5.99
C ALA A 818 -29.23 20.43 -4.95
N CYS A 819 -28.28 20.97 -4.16
CA CYS A 819 -27.52 20.23 -3.18
C CYS A 819 -27.39 21.01 -1.87
N ARG A 820 -28.23 20.72 -0.87
CA ARG A 820 -28.23 21.41 0.43
C ARG A 820 -26.97 21.16 1.28
N ASN A 821 -26.23 20.12 0.97
CA ASN A 821 -24.93 19.82 1.62
C ASN A 821 -23.81 20.78 1.20
N ILE A 822 -24.07 21.74 0.33
CA ILE A 822 -23.12 22.76 -0.09
C ILE A 822 -23.14 23.91 0.92
N VAL A 823 -22.08 24.10 1.66
CA VAL A 823 -21.91 25.26 2.56
C VAL A 823 -21.49 26.49 1.77
N LYS A 824 -20.50 26.33 0.89
CA LYS A 824 -20.02 27.42 0.04
C LYS A 824 -19.89 26.98 -1.40
N VAL A 825 -20.32 27.85 -2.30
CA VAL A 825 -20.11 27.68 -3.73
C VAL A 825 -19.70 29.04 -4.32
N LYS A 826 -18.78 28.99 -5.29
CA LYS A 826 -18.35 30.17 -6.02
C LYS A 826 -18.22 29.82 -7.50
N CYS A 827 -18.88 30.64 -8.32
CA CYS A 827 -18.85 30.51 -9.78
C CYS A 827 -17.75 31.40 -10.38
N PHE A 828 -16.89 30.78 -11.19
CA PHE A 828 -15.87 31.46 -11.97
C PHE A 828 -16.14 31.27 -13.47
N SER A 829 -16.31 32.32 -14.19
CA SER A 829 -16.47 32.30 -15.66
C SER A 829 -15.14 32.53 -16.35
N GLY A 830 -14.89 31.81 -17.45
CA GLY A 830 -13.66 31.92 -18.24
C GLY A 830 -12.44 31.28 -17.60
N LYS A 831 -12.63 30.36 -16.65
CA LYS A 831 -11.56 29.61 -16.01
C LYS A 831 -11.87 28.12 -16.02
N ASN A 832 -10.83 27.28 -16.22
CA ASN A 832 -10.92 25.82 -16.13
C ASN A 832 -10.80 25.32 -14.69
N GLN A 833 -10.82 24.02 -14.52
CA GLN A 833 -10.72 23.35 -13.22
C GLN A 833 -9.41 23.63 -12.44
N ASP A 834 -8.35 24.06 -13.12
CA ASP A 834 -7.05 24.40 -12.52
C ASP A 834 -6.90 25.91 -12.24
N GLY A 835 -7.93 26.71 -12.57
CA GLY A 835 -7.93 28.17 -12.42
C GLY A 835 -7.22 28.91 -13.54
N GLU A 836 -6.87 28.24 -14.63
CA GLU A 836 -6.28 28.86 -15.84
C GLU A 836 -7.37 29.45 -16.72
N GLU A 837 -7.00 30.42 -17.58
CA GLU A 837 -7.96 31.06 -18.46
C GLU A 837 -8.41 30.14 -19.59
N GLU A 838 -9.70 29.86 -19.65
CA GLU A 838 -10.35 29.09 -20.73
C GLU A 838 -11.67 29.79 -21.16
N LYS A 839 -11.72 30.24 -22.40
CA LYS A 839 -12.89 30.95 -22.91
C LYS A 839 -14.13 30.04 -22.98
N GLY A 840 -15.24 30.52 -22.42
CA GLY A 840 -16.52 29.81 -22.38
C GLY A 840 -16.60 28.73 -21.30
N ALA A 841 -15.58 28.57 -20.47
CA ALA A 841 -15.62 27.64 -19.32
C ALA A 841 -16.36 28.26 -18.13
N ILE A 842 -17.07 27.45 -17.42
CA ILE A 842 -17.70 27.76 -16.13
C ILE A 842 -17.20 26.75 -15.08
N THR A 843 -16.61 27.29 -14.05
CA THR A 843 -16.12 26.46 -12.93
C THR A 843 -16.85 26.82 -11.65
N LEU A 844 -17.43 25.82 -11.03
CA LEU A 844 -18.03 25.90 -9.71
C LEU A 844 -17.04 25.30 -8.69
N VAL A 845 -16.59 26.14 -7.79
CA VAL A 845 -15.79 25.70 -6.65
C VAL A 845 -16.72 25.49 -5.47
N VAL A 846 -16.82 24.25 -4.99
CA VAL A 846 -17.83 23.82 -4.04
C VAL A 846 -17.19 23.27 -2.76
N LEU A 847 -17.64 23.76 -1.60
CA LEU A 847 -17.23 23.26 -0.28
C LEU A 847 -18.40 22.52 0.35
N PRO A 848 -18.30 21.20 0.58
CA PRO A 848 -19.28 20.41 1.32
C PRO A 848 -19.31 20.78 2.82
N ASN A 849 -20.39 20.41 3.50
CA ASN A 849 -20.50 20.60 4.96
C ASN A 849 -19.46 19.79 5.75
N ASP A 850 -19.18 18.58 5.29
CA ASP A 850 -18.27 17.61 5.92
C ASP A 850 -16.89 17.53 5.24
N TYR A 851 -16.42 18.64 4.67
CA TYR A 851 -15.20 18.72 3.85
C TYR A 851 -13.93 18.20 4.55
N GLN A 852 -13.91 18.15 5.89
CA GLN A 852 -12.74 17.67 6.64
C GLN A 852 -12.74 16.15 6.83
N SER A 853 -13.89 15.53 6.73
CA SER A 853 -14.08 14.17 7.21
C SER A 853 -14.52 13.16 6.14
N CYS A 854 -15.03 13.62 4.98
CA CYS A 854 -15.56 12.72 3.98
C CYS A 854 -15.38 13.25 2.55
N ASN A 855 -14.50 12.60 1.78
CA ASN A 855 -14.31 12.94 0.37
C ASN A 855 -15.50 12.53 -0.50
N ASN A 856 -16.22 11.48 -0.11
CA ASN A 856 -17.36 10.93 -0.84
C ASN A 856 -18.53 11.92 -0.93
N SER A 857 -18.67 12.83 0.03
CA SER A 857 -19.67 13.89 0.01
C SER A 857 -19.51 14.84 -1.17
N PHE A 858 -18.28 15.18 -1.53
CA PHE A 858 -18.03 16.02 -2.71
C PHE A 858 -18.39 15.30 -4.01
N GLU A 859 -18.10 14.01 -4.11
CA GLU A 859 -18.40 13.20 -5.28
C GLU A 859 -19.92 13.10 -5.52
N ASP A 860 -20.72 12.88 -4.46
CA ASP A 860 -22.19 12.89 -4.54
C ASP A 860 -22.72 14.27 -4.99
N ILE A 861 -22.15 15.35 -4.47
CA ILE A 861 -22.49 16.72 -4.88
C ILE A 861 -22.14 16.94 -6.38
N GLN A 862 -20.95 16.50 -6.79
CA GLN A 862 -20.50 16.64 -8.18
C GLN A 862 -21.44 15.90 -9.15
N GLU A 863 -21.82 14.66 -8.83
CA GLU A 863 -22.76 13.87 -9.63
C GLU A 863 -24.14 14.55 -9.71
N LYS A 864 -24.68 15.04 -8.60
CA LYS A 864 -25.95 15.75 -8.55
C LYS A 864 -25.94 17.03 -9.38
N LEU A 865 -24.87 17.81 -9.29
CA LEU A 865 -24.72 19.04 -10.05
C LEU A 865 -24.60 18.77 -11.55
N PHE A 866 -23.83 17.75 -11.96
CA PHE A 866 -23.76 17.36 -13.38
C PHE A 866 -25.08 16.78 -13.92
N ALA A 867 -25.92 16.19 -13.07
CA ALA A 867 -27.25 15.73 -13.47
C ALA A 867 -28.29 16.86 -13.55
N TYR A 868 -28.18 17.90 -12.73
CA TYR A 868 -29.17 18.96 -12.59
C TYR A 868 -28.87 20.21 -13.44
N LEU A 869 -27.65 20.77 -13.36
CA LEU A 869 -27.28 22.02 -14.03
C LEU A 869 -27.44 22.00 -15.54
N PRO A 870 -27.15 20.92 -16.28
CA PRO A 870 -27.38 20.86 -17.72
C PRO A 870 -28.82 21.15 -18.14
N LYS A 871 -29.81 20.95 -17.26
CA LYS A 871 -31.22 21.23 -17.49
C LYS A 871 -31.57 22.73 -17.40
N CYS A 872 -30.73 23.48 -16.70
CA CYS A 872 -30.96 24.90 -16.38
C CYS A 872 -30.03 25.86 -17.11
N MET A 873 -28.96 25.37 -17.77
CA MET A 873 -27.90 26.17 -18.38
C MET A 873 -27.92 26.09 -19.91
N ASP A 874 -27.14 26.96 -20.58
CA ASP A 874 -27.01 26.99 -22.03
C ASP A 874 -26.46 25.66 -22.56
N SER A 875 -27.16 25.10 -23.56
CA SER A 875 -26.82 23.84 -24.21
C SER A 875 -25.42 23.86 -24.89
N ASN A 876 -24.93 25.02 -25.30
CA ASN A 876 -23.61 25.15 -25.91
C ASN A 876 -22.49 24.86 -24.88
N ILE A 877 -22.66 25.31 -23.65
CA ILE A 877 -21.67 25.04 -22.57
C ILE A 877 -21.66 23.56 -22.24
N VAL A 878 -22.86 22.94 -22.18
CA VAL A 878 -23.01 21.49 -21.94
C VAL A 878 -22.37 20.69 -23.08
N GLY A 879 -22.69 21.03 -24.33
CA GLY A 879 -22.20 20.31 -25.52
C GLY A 879 -20.68 20.41 -25.72
N LEU A 880 -20.04 21.49 -25.24
CA LEU A 880 -18.59 21.66 -25.27
C LEU A 880 -17.88 21.02 -24.09
N GLY A 881 -18.59 20.47 -23.08
CA GLY A 881 -17.98 19.90 -21.88
C GLY A 881 -17.21 20.89 -21.01
N LYS A 882 -17.61 22.18 -21.03
CA LYS A 882 -16.92 23.30 -20.36
C LYS A 882 -17.53 23.67 -19.00
N LEU A 883 -18.31 22.79 -18.42
CA LEU A 883 -18.75 22.87 -17.01
C LEU A 883 -17.80 22.07 -16.14
N TYR A 884 -17.18 22.73 -15.19
CA TYR A 884 -16.28 22.11 -14.22
C TYR A 884 -16.84 22.29 -12.80
N VAL A 885 -16.76 21.26 -11.98
CA VAL A 885 -17.08 21.31 -10.56
C VAL A 885 -15.86 20.80 -9.81
N THR A 886 -15.28 21.63 -8.96
CA THR A 886 -14.02 21.30 -8.25
C THR A 886 -14.11 21.68 -6.78
N LYS A 887 -13.25 21.04 -5.95
CA LYS A 887 -13.03 21.43 -4.55
C LYS A 887 -12.16 22.68 -4.46
N PRO A 888 -12.31 23.49 -3.41
CA PRO A 888 -11.30 24.50 -3.09
C PRO A 888 -10.00 23.83 -2.64
N HIS A 889 -8.87 24.47 -2.90
CA HIS A 889 -7.60 24.09 -2.32
C HIS A 889 -7.44 24.78 -0.97
N PHE A 890 -7.02 24.02 0.05
CA PHE A 890 -6.77 24.60 1.35
C PHE A 890 -5.36 25.17 1.43
N LEU A 891 -5.26 26.40 1.90
CA LEU A 891 -4.01 27.06 2.24
C LEU A 891 -3.86 27.00 3.76
N GLU A 892 -3.03 26.09 4.25
CA GLU A 892 -2.75 26.01 5.66
C GLU A 892 -1.83 27.15 6.08
N ILE A 893 -2.30 27.95 7.02
CA ILE A 893 -1.60 29.13 7.52
C ILE A 893 -1.01 28.82 8.89
N ARG A 894 0.30 28.91 8.99
CA ARG A 894 1.05 28.78 10.23
C ARG A 894 1.63 30.12 10.63
N ILE A 895 1.46 30.50 11.88
CA ILE A 895 1.92 31.75 12.42
C ILE A 895 3.06 31.49 13.38
N ARG A 896 4.21 32.12 13.13
CA ARG A 896 5.34 32.18 14.06
C ARG A 896 5.42 33.57 14.63
N ALA A 897 5.25 33.70 15.93
CA ALA A 897 5.24 35.01 16.57
C ALA A 897 5.94 35.02 17.95
N GLU A 898 6.61 36.12 18.25
CA GLU A 898 7.14 36.42 19.56
C GLU A 898 6.10 37.27 20.34
N ILE A 899 5.64 36.75 21.47
CA ILE A 899 4.59 37.36 22.26
C ILE A 899 5.12 37.74 23.63
N VAL A 900 4.99 39.00 23.97
CA VAL A 900 5.35 39.54 25.29
C VAL A 900 4.07 39.61 26.14
N VAL A 901 4.05 38.90 27.26
CA VAL A 901 2.94 38.85 28.22
C VAL A 901 3.28 39.61 29.48
N LYS A 902 2.25 39.99 30.23
CA LYS A 902 2.41 40.75 31.48
C LYS A 902 2.87 39.86 32.62
N ASP A 903 2.31 38.64 32.74
CA ASP A 903 2.65 37.66 33.75
C ASP A 903 2.95 36.31 33.10
N PHE A 904 3.97 35.63 33.60
CA PHE A 904 4.35 34.30 33.08
C PHE A 904 3.38 33.20 33.52
N ASN A 905 2.66 33.43 34.64
CA ASN A 905 1.68 32.46 35.15
C ASN A 905 0.47 32.31 34.22
N ASP A 906 0.17 33.34 33.42
CA ASP A 906 -1.00 33.37 32.52
C ASP A 906 -0.66 32.82 31.12
N VAL A 907 0.60 32.46 30.85
CA VAL A 907 1.08 32.02 29.49
C VAL A 907 0.26 30.86 28.93
N PHE A 908 -0.07 29.86 29.76
CA PHE A 908 -0.80 28.69 29.30
C PHE A 908 -2.21 29.06 28.84
N GLY A 909 -2.94 29.83 29.63
CA GLY A 909 -4.28 30.30 29.25
C GLY A 909 -4.25 31.23 28.03
N ILE A 910 -3.30 32.17 27.98
CA ILE A 910 -3.15 33.07 26.83
C ILE A 910 -2.81 32.30 25.55
N LYS A 911 -1.97 31.25 25.65
CA LYS A 911 -1.63 30.40 24.50
C LYS A 911 -2.84 29.65 23.98
N GLU A 912 -3.67 29.13 24.87
CA GLU A 912 -4.90 28.42 24.53
C GLU A 912 -5.91 29.38 23.89
N ASP A 913 -6.21 30.50 24.53
CA ASP A 913 -7.09 31.54 24.00
C ASP A 913 -6.65 32.05 22.62
N LEU A 914 -5.33 32.18 22.41
CA LEU A 914 -4.77 32.68 21.16
C LEU A 914 -4.89 31.66 20.06
N ASN A 915 -4.59 30.39 20.35
CA ASN A 915 -4.76 29.30 19.37
C ASN A 915 -6.23 29.17 18.97
N ASP A 916 -7.14 29.18 19.94
CA ASP A 916 -8.58 29.10 19.68
C ASP A 916 -9.09 30.31 18.87
N ALA A 917 -8.59 31.50 19.13
CA ALA A 917 -8.98 32.70 18.39
C ALA A 917 -8.45 32.64 16.94
N LEU A 918 -7.23 32.17 16.74
CA LEU A 918 -6.64 31.99 15.40
C LEU A 918 -7.34 30.87 14.63
N GLU A 919 -7.64 29.75 15.27
CA GLU A 919 -8.36 28.63 14.67
C GLU A 919 -9.76 29.07 14.23
N ARG A 920 -10.52 29.74 15.13
CA ARG A 920 -11.84 30.30 14.76
C ARG A 920 -11.76 31.32 13.64
N PHE A 921 -10.77 32.23 13.69
CA PHE A 921 -10.63 33.25 12.64
C PHE A 921 -10.29 32.68 11.28
N LEU A 922 -9.43 31.65 11.24
CA LEU A 922 -8.98 30.98 10.00
C LEU A 922 -9.92 29.91 9.50
N ASP A 923 -10.98 29.60 10.26
CA ASP A 923 -11.97 28.60 9.84
C ASP A 923 -12.62 28.99 8.51
N PRO A 924 -12.59 28.10 7.49
CA PRO A 924 -13.14 28.39 6.18
C PRO A 924 -14.65 28.63 6.19
N ILE A 925 -15.41 28.06 7.12
CA ILE A 925 -16.88 28.12 7.19
C ILE A 925 -17.37 29.25 8.06
N SER A 926 -16.87 29.37 9.29
CA SER A 926 -17.34 30.29 10.32
C SER A 926 -16.35 31.41 10.63
N GLY A 927 -15.15 31.42 10.04
CA GLY A 927 -14.12 32.40 10.33
C GLY A 927 -14.38 33.80 9.78
N ASN A 928 -13.32 34.60 9.74
CA ASN A 928 -13.36 36.04 9.42
C ASN A 928 -14.08 36.89 10.47
N PHE A 929 -14.01 38.22 10.35
CA PHE A 929 -14.61 39.19 11.28
C PHE A 929 -16.14 39.19 11.30
N ASN A 930 -16.78 38.72 10.24
CA ASN A 930 -18.24 38.65 10.11
C ASN A 930 -18.83 37.29 10.51
N GLU A 931 -18.01 36.36 10.96
CA GLU A 931 -18.40 34.99 11.33
C GLU A 931 -19.15 34.22 10.20
N MET A 932 -18.96 34.64 8.93
CA MET A 932 -19.55 34.01 7.74
C MET A 932 -18.53 33.22 6.95
N GLY A 933 -17.35 33.03 7.53
CA GLY A 933 -16.21 32.34 6.92
C GLY A 933 -15.55 33.11 5.76
N TRP A 934 -14.53 32.51 5.22
CA TRP A 934 -13.72 33.10 4.13
C TRP A 934 -14.36 32.87 2.79
N GLY A 935 -14.31 33.89 1.92
CA GLY A 935 -14.69 33.71 0.53
C GLY A 935 -13.62 32.95 -0.25
N ILE A 936 -14.04 32.07 -1.15
CA ILE A 936 -13.13 31.34 -2.03
C ILE A 936 -12.26 32.35 -2.82
N GLY A 937 -10.96 32.17 -2.79
CA GLY A 937 -9.96 33.07 -3.38
C GLY A 937 -9.57 34.26 -2.49
N LYS A 938 -10.06 34.35 -1.26
CA LYS A 938 -9.67 35.39 -0.31
C LYS A 938 -8.79 34.80 0.78
N ILE A 939 -7.63 35.43 0.99
CA ILE A 939 -6.64 35.01 1.99
C ILE A 939 -6.52 36.10 3.05
N PRO A 940 -6.35 35.73 4.32
CA PRO A 940 -6.13 36.69 5.40
C PRO A 940 -4.86 37.52 5.19
N THR A 941 -4.95 38.82 5.42
CA THR A 941 -3.79 39.70 5.41
C THR A 941 -3.06 39.68 6.75
N HIS A 942 -1.76 39.98 6.74
CA HIS A 942 -0.96 40.12 7.96
C HIS A 942 -1.63 41.01 9.03
N ASN A 943 -2.18 42.17 8.59
CA ASN A 943 -2.85 43.11 9.51
C ASN A 943 -4.12 42.56 10.15
N GLN A 944 -4.88 41.71 9.43
CA GLN A 944 -6.08 41.05 9.98
C GLN A 944 -5.69 40.03 11.06
N ILE A 945 -4.67 39.22 10.80
CA ILE A 945 -4.16 38.26 11.79
C ILE A 945 -3.64 39.00 13.04
N MET A 946 -2.85 40.05 12.83
CA MET A 946 -2.34 40.85 13.94
C MET A 946 -3.47 41.51 14.78
N SER A 947 -4.58 41.87 14.11
CA SER A 947 -5.74 42.43 14.83
C SER A 947 -6.38 41.43 15.78
N ILE A 948 -6.50 40.17 15.36
CA ILE A 948 -7.03 39.10 16.21
C ILE A 948 -6.08 38.82 17.38
N MET A 949 -4.79 38.68 17.11
CA MET A 949 -3.81 38.41 18.16
C MET A 949 -3.76 39.52 19.22
N LYS A 950 -3.85 40.79 18.81
CA LYS A 950 -3.88 41.93 19.72
C LYS A 950 -5.16 42.04 20.57
N GLY A 951 -6.23 41.39 20.15
CA GLY A 951 -7.50 41.35 20.88
C GLY A 951 -7.48 40.50 22.13
N ILE A 952 -6.48 39.60 22.29
CA ILE A 952 -6.38 38.70 23.44
C ILE A 952 -5.90 39.45 24.69
N LYS A 953 -6.63 39.29 25.78
CA LYS A 953 -6.29 39.92 27.08
C LYS A 953 -5.00 39.27 27.63
N GLY A 954 -4.11 40.09 28.16
CA GLY A 954 -2.83 39.64 28.77
C GLY A 954 -1.63 39.78 27.86
N ILE A 955 -1.82 39.96 26.56
CA ILE A 955 -0.74 40.28 25.63
C ILE A 955 -0.38 41.77 25.75
N GLU A 956 0.87 42.07 26.01
CA GLU A 956 1.36 43.46 26.10
C GLU A 956 1.92 43.93 24.74
N PHE A 957 2.67 43.07 24.11
CA PHE A 957 3.31 43.40 22.81
C PHE A 957 3.51 42.14 21.96
N ILE A 958 3.36 42.25 20.66
CA ILE A 958 3.66 41.20 19.70
C ILE A 958 4.89 41.67 18.90
N GLY A 959 5.93 40.86 18.98
CA GLY A 959 7.20 41.12 18.27
C GLY A 959 7.14 40.70 16.80
N ASN A 960 8.24 40.15 16.32
CA ASN A 960 8.32 39.67 14.94
C ASN A 960 7.29 38.57 14.68
N THR A 961 6.47 38.79 13.67
CA THR A 961 5.42 37.84 13.25
C THR A 961 5.66 37.43 11.80
N PHE A 962 5.78 36.15 11.57
CA PHE A 962 5.92 35.52 10.26
C PHE A 962 4.69 34.67 9.98
N ILE A 963 4.22 34.71 8.75
CA ILE A 963 3.09 33.91 8.29
C ILE A 963 3.63 32.97 7.22
N ASP A 964 3.65 31.68 7.52
CA ASP A 964 4.07 30.64 6.61
C ASP A 964 2.83 29.99 6.00
N HIS A 965 2.93 29.70 4.71
CA HIS A 965 1.83 29.14 3.94
C HIS A 965 2.21 27.76 3.42
N TYR A 966 1.33 26.80 3.63
CA TYR A 966 1.51 25.42 3.20
C TYR A 966 0.33 24.98 2.34
N VAL A 967 0.61 24.19 1.34
CA VAL A 967 -0.38 23.55 0.48
C VAL A 967 -0.14 22.05 0.50
N ASP A 968 -1.20 21.28 0.45
CA ASP A 968 -1.13 19.84 0.39
C ASP A 968 -0.45 19.41 -0.92
N GLY A 969 0.69 18.77 -0.82
CA GLY A 969 1.49 18.27 -1.93
C GLY A 969 1.49 16.75 -1.97
N ARG A 970 2.13 16.19 -2.97
CA ARG A 970 2.18 14.74 -3.20
C ARG A 970 2.71 13.93 -2.00
N PHE A 971 3.64 14.48 -1.23
CA PHE A 971 4.31 13.82 -0.10
C PHE A 971 4.03 14.49 1.25
N GLY A 972 2.95 15.26 1.33
CA GLY A 972 2.58 16.01 2.51
C GLY A 972 2.60 17.52 2.27
N LEU A 973 2.47 18.28 3.37
CA LEU A 973 2.42 19.75 3.30
C LEU A 973 3.73 20.34 2.78
N MET A 974 3.63 21.14 1.72
CA MET A 974 4.76 21.87 1.14
C MET A 974 4.65 23.36 1.46
N GLU A 975 5.72 23.97 1.93
CA GLU A 975 5.80 25.41 2.11
C GLU A 975 5.81 26.11 0.75
N VAL A 976 4.97 27.12 0.61
CA VAL A 976 4.79 27.86 -0.63
C VAL A 976 4.79 29.38 -0.41
N SER A 977 5.29 30.11 -1.38
CA SER A 977 5.15 31.57 -1.41
C SER A 977 3.85 31.95 -2.12
N ILE A 978 3.02 32.79 -1.50
CA ILE A 978 1.73 33.26 -2.08
C ILE A 978 1.93 33.85 -3.48
N ASP A 979 3.02 34.56 -3.71
CA ASP A 979 3.29 35.22 -4.99
C ASP A 979 3.53 34.25 -6.16
N LYS A 980 3.77 32.95 -5.85
CA LYS A 980 4.09 31.91 -6.83
C LYS A 980 2.95 30.93 -7.11
N ILE A 981 1.84 31.04 -6.40
CA ILE A 981 0.70 30.11 -6.50
C ILE A 981 -0.56 30.80 -7.00
N ASN A 982 -1.41 30.04 -7.69
CA ASN A 982 -2.72 30.51 -8.10
C ASN A 982 -3.69 30.42 -6.92
N THR A 983 -4.01 31.56 -6.30
CA THR A 983 -4.86 31.63 -5.10
C THR A 983 -6.36 31.64 -5.41
N VAL A 984 -6.77 31.63 -6.67
CA VAL A 984 -8.17 31.86 -7.10
C VAL A 984 -9.17 30.87 -6.49
N TYR A 985 -8.77 29.60 -6.32
CA TYR A 985 -9.62 28.54 -5.76
C TYR A 985 -9.24 28.16 -4.31
N MET A 986 -8.44 29.01 -3.64
CA MET A 986 -7.96 28.71 -2.29
C MET A 986 -8.89 29.18 -1.19
N LEU A 987 -8.90 28.44 -0.10
CA LEU A 987 -9.50 28.81 1.17
C LEU A 987 -8.45 28.70 2.28
N PRO A 988 -8.38 29.65 3.22
CA PRO A 988 -7.50 29.56 4.37
C PRO A 988 -7.97 28.48 5.33
N LYS A 989 -7.00 27.81 5.99
CA LYS A 989 -7.22 26.85 7.07
C LYS A 989 -6.15 27.08 8.13
N SER A 990 -6.50 26.91 9.39
CA SER A 990 -5.55 26.99 10.50
C SER A 990 -4.58 25.80 10.47
N GLY A 991 -3.30 26.07 10.68
CA GLY A 991 -2.27 25.06 10.88
C GLY A 991 -1.70 25.13 12.32
N LYS A 992 -0.66 24.34 12.58
CA LYS A 992 0.00 24.35 13.89
C LYS A 992 0.86 25.60 14.04
N HIS A 993 0.45 26.52 14.94
CA HIS A 993 1.17 27.78 15.19
C HIS A 993 2.36 27.59 16.12
N ASP A 994 3.44 28.34 15.89
CA ASP A 994 4.66 28.38 16.70
C ASP A 994 4.73 29.74 17.44
N LEU A 995 4.28 29.76 18.67
CA LEU A 995 4.14 30.95 19.49
C LEU A 995 5.15 30.92 20.63
N ILE A 996 6.10 31.85 20.60
CA ILE A 996 7.18 32.00 21.59
C ILE A 996 6.78 33.10 22.58
N PHE A 997 6.67 32.75 23.86
CA PHE A 997 6.26 33.66 24.91
C PHE A 997 7.47 34.16 25.69
N SER A 998 7.47 35.46 25.97
CA SER A 998 8.45 36.12 26.85
C SER A 998 7.73 37.10 27.80
N VAL A 999 8.36 37.38 28.91
CA VAL A 999 7.85 38.37 29.87
C VAL A 999 8.70 39.63 29.76
N LYS A 1000 8.07 40.78 29.81
CA LYS A 1000 8.77 42.07 29.84
C LYS A 1000 9.67 42.12 31.08
N LYS A 1001 10.96 42.20 30.92
CA LYS A 1001 11.85 42.54 32.03
C LYS A 1001 11.45 43.94 32.52
N ALA A 1002 11.05 44.05 33.79
CA ALA A 1002 10.71 45.30 34.46
C ALA A 1002 11.88 46.28 34.45
#